data_11b8ebb07094a4ae08ed5bdb08c8f145
#
_entry.id   11b8ebb07094a4ae08ed5bdb08c8f145
#
_cell.length_a   1.000
_cell.length_b   1.000
_cell.length_c   1.000
_cell.angle_alpha   90.00
_cell.angle_beta   90.00
_cell.angle_gamma   90.00
#
_symmetry.space_group_name_H-M   'P 1'
#
loop_
_entity.id
_entity.type
_entity.pdbx_description
1 polymer ?
#
loop_
_entity_poly.entity_id
_entity_poly.type
_entity_poly.pdbx_seq_one_letter_code
_entity_poly.pdbx_strand_id
1 'polypeptide(L)'
;IVLQNTTNGTSSDTEGLAVLSNIPDGKHKFEITYVGYEKTIKEFTFPLASDEVIVIRVEADEETLQEIVVSSTRGTRTFKDIPTRIEFINAEELGEKGVMKPGDIRMLLNESTGIMTQQTSAISGNSSIRIQGLDGRYTQILKDGFPVFSGAASGLGLLQTPPLDLKQVEIIKGSSSTLYGGGAIAGLVNLISKTPEKERDFSIHLNGTTGKGLDVNSFFGQKFNKVGTTVFASYNRNWAYDPSDVGFTAIPKFDRFVLNPKLFLYLSENTDLNFGINSMIETRLGGDMGYLKDKGDEEHSYFERNKTQRHSSQLTFEHRFDKQNRLNVKNSVTYFSRKIEIPDFKFDGEQLSSFSEVSYIHTKEKTEWVAGANIWTDKFTERKLTDFPLRDYNMTTLGLFVQNNTKITDWMNLETGLRTDYVTDYGFAVLPRISSHFKITDKFSSRVGGGFGYKAPTIFSEDSERIQFQNVLPIDDDNNKLERSYGANVDFTYKTGLFDDQVYLSINQLFFYTCLKNPLELQAADNNRWQFNNIDGHVDSKGAETNMKIKYKDFGLFLGYTYTDAKVKEDGRSYQKTLTPKHKINSVLMYEVEDKWKIGLEAYYTGKQNLNDGKKGKDYLICGLMMQRIWERFSIYANFENFTDRRQTRFDTIHTGSMTKPEFRDIYAPLDGFVLNAGIIFKL
;
A
#
# COMPACT_ATOMS: atom_id res chain seq x y z
N ILE A 1 7.83 -34.82 -12.84
CA ILE A 1 8.91 -35.70 -12.32
C ILE A 1 9.73 -36.17 -13.51
N VAL A 2 11.03 -35.94 -13.49
CA VAL A 2 11.95 -36.30 -14.59
C VAL A 2 13.15 -37.07 -14.02
N LEU A 3 13.50 -38.18 -14.67
CA LEU A 3 14.74 -38.90 -14.38
C LEU A 3 15.93 -38.07 -14.89
N GLN A 4 16.80 -37.59 -13.98
CA GLN A 4 17.88 -36.67 -14.30
C GLN A 4 18.80 -37.19 -15.42
N ASN A 5 19.21 -36.30 -16.32
CA ASN A 5 20.05 -36.60 -17.50
C ASN A 5 19.36 -37.51 -18.55
N THR A 6 18.04 -37.63 -18.52
CA THR A 6 17.26 -38.38 -19.52
C THR A 6 16.06 -37.58 -19.99
N THR A 7 15.38 -38.05 -21.02
CA THR A 7 14.08 -37.53 -21.46
C THR A 7 12.90 -38.29 -20.84
N ASN A 8 13.18 -39.25 -19.91
CA ASN A 8 12.14 -40.02 -19.25
C ASN A 8 11.52 -39.22 -18.12
N GLY A 9 10.24 -38.85 -18.26
CA GLY A 9 9.51 -38.05 -17.29
C GLY A 9 8.01 -38.29 -17.38
N THR A 10 7.30 -37.86 -16.31
CA THR A 10 5.85 -37.96 -16.19
C THR A 10 5.32 -36.75 -15.42
N SER A 11 4.03 -36.43 -15.58
CA SER A 11 3.30 -35.48 -14.74
C SER A 11 2.37 -36.21 -13.78
N SER A 12 2.09 -35.60 -12.64
CA SER A 12 1.04 -36.11 -11.73
C SER A 12 -0.36 -35.81 -12.27
N ASP A 13 -1.30 -36.61 -11.85
CA ASP A 13 -2.73 -36.35 -12.01
C ASP A 13 -3.24 -35.32 -10.97
N THR A 14 -4.56 -35.10 -10.93
CA THR A 14 -5.23 -34.18 -10.01
C THR A 14 -5.16 -34.59 -8.54
N GLU A 15 -4.84 -35.86 -8.26
CA GLU A 15 -4.67 -36.40 -6.90
C GLU A 15 -3.19 -36.42 -6.47
N GLY A 16 -2.30 -35.94 -7.34
CA GLY A 16 -0.85 -35.90 -7.08
C GLY A 16 -0.15 -37.24 -7.35
N LEU A 17 -0.83 -38.23 -7.91
CA LEU A 17 -0.24 -39.53 -8.24
C LEU A 17 0.48 -39.46 -9.59
N ALA A 18 1.73 -39.91 -9.62
CA ALA A 18 2.55 -39.98 -10.83
C ALA A 18 3.14 -41.38 -11.01
N VAL A 19 3.09 -41.91 -12.22
CA VAL A 19 3.69 -43.20 -12.56
C VAL A 19 4.80 -42.97 -13.58
N LEU A 20 6.04 -43.36 -13.22
CA LEU A 20 7.18 -43.36 -14.12
C LEU A 20 7.66 -44.77 -14.31
N SER A 21 7.71 -45.23 -15.55
CA SER A 21 8.12 -46.58 -15.94
C SER A 21 9.47 -46.57 -16.67
N ASN A 22 10.03 -47.76 -16.91
CA ASN A 22 11.28 -47.96 -17.63
C ASN A 22 12.50 -47.31 -16.94
N ILE A 23 12.60 -47.46 -15.62
CA ILE A 23 13.74 -46.99 -14.86
C ILE A 23 14.79 -48.11 -14.85
N PRO A 24 16.04 -47.87 -15.28
CA PRO A 24 17.11 -48.86 -15.22
C PRO A 24 17.47 -49.28 -13.78
N ASP A 25 18.09 -50.45 -13.60
CA ASP A 25 18.64 -50.82 -12.30
C ASP A 25 19.80 -49.91 -11.90
N GLY A 26 19.92 -49.65 -10.60
CA GLY A 26 20.94 -48.81 -10.04
C GLY A 26 20.44 -47.56 -9.30
N LYS A 27 21.37 -46.68 -8.93
CA LYS A 27 21.06 -45.40 -8.27
C LYS A 27 20.69 -44.32 -9.28
N HIS A 28 19.54 -43.72 -9.09
CA HIS A 28 19.02 -42.68 -9.99
C HIS A 28 18.49 -41.50 -9.21
N LYS A 29 18.73 -40.29 -9.77
CA LYS A 29 18.18 -39.03 -9.24
C LYS A 29 16.95 -38.62 -10.03
N PHE A 30 15.92 -38.23 -9.31
CA PHE A 30 14.66 -37.74 -9.85
C PHE A 30 14.53 -36.27 -9.53
N GLU A 31 14.24 -35.50 -10.53
CA GLU A 31 13.94 -34.08 -10.40
C GLU A 31 12.42 -33.91 -10.42
N ILE A 32 11.89 -33.35 -9.34
CA ILE A 32 10.49 -33.06 -9.16
C ILE A 32 10.33 -31.54 -9.22
N THR A 33 9.51 -31.06 -10.15
CA THR A 33 9.21 -29.65 -10.34
C THR A 33 7.70 -29.46 -10.43
N TYR A 34 7.19 -28.49 -9.74
CA TYR A 34 5.81 -28.03 -9.84
C TYR A 34 5.78 -26.50 -9.71
N VAL A 35 4.85 -25.85 -10.41
CA VAL A 35 4.77 -24.39 -10.41
C VAL A 35 4.42 -23.91 -9.01
N GLY A 36 5.28 -23.06 -8.42
CA GLY A 36 5.12 -22.55 -7.05
C GLY A 36 5.73 -23.42 -5.94
N TYR A 37 6.48 -24.47 -6.31
CA TYR A 37 7.16 -25.35 -5.36
C TYR A 37 8.65 -25.45 -5.65
N GLU A 38 9.47 -25.61 -4.59
CA GLU A 38 10.92 -25.81 -4.73
C GLU A 38 11.23 -27.07 -5.53
N LYS A 39 12.16 -26.91 -6.46
CA LYS A 39 12.73 -28.03 -7.21
C LYS A 39 13.34 -29.04 -6.25
N THR A 40 12.72 -30.18 -6.12
CA THR A 40 13.17 -31.25 -5.21
C THR A 40 13.91 -32.31 -5.99
N ILE A 41 15.11 -32.70 -5.51
CA ILE A 41 15.87 -33.83 -6.07
C ILE A 41 15.90 -34.96 -5.03
N LYS A 42 15.41 -36.13 -5.42
CA LYS A 42 15.45 -37.34 -4.59
C LYS A 42 16.23 -38.43 -5.32
N GLU A 43 16.95 -39.21 -4.57
CA GLU A 43 17.75 -40.34 -5.09
C GLU A 43 17.16 -41.67 -4.60
N PHE A 44 16.90 -42.56 -5.56
CA PHE A 44 16.38 -43.91 -5.27
C PHE A 44 17.24 -44.96 -5.97
N THR A 45 17.29 -46.15 -5.38
CA THR A 45 18.01 -47.31 -5.94
C THR A 45 16.97 -48.31 -6.46
N PHE A 46 17.08 -48.71 -7.70
CA PHE A 46 16.21 -49.70 -8.34
C PHE A 46 16.90 -51.03 -8.56
N PRO A 47 16.18 -52.17 -8.44
CA PRO A 47 14.74 -52.26 -8.10
C PRO A 47 14.44 -51.77 -6.67
N LEU A 48 13.28 -51.20 -6.44
CA LEU A 48 12.83 -50.78 -5.11
C LEU A 48 12.70 -51.96 -4.17
N ALA A 49 12.96 -51.74 -2.88
CA ALA A 49 12.88 -52.78 -1.85
C ALA A 49 11.44 -53.13 -1.48
N SER A 50 10.44 -52.30 -1.83
CA SER A 50 9.01 -52.57 -1.65
C SER A 50 8.19 -51.99 -2.82
N ASP A 51 7.01 -52.52 -3.02
CA ASP A 51 6.02 -52.05 -4.00
C ASP A 51 5.14 -50.86 -3.46
N GLU A 52 5.55 -50.24 -2.37
CA GLU A 52 4.82 -49.12 -1.78
C GLU A 52 4.96 -47.86 -2.59
N VAL A 53 3.91 -47.03 -2.57
CA VAL A 53 3.93 -45.70 -3.21
C VAL A 53 4.92 -44.79 -2.48
N ILE A 54 5.89 -44.26 -3.22
CA ILE A 54 6.85 -43.30 -2.67
C ILE A 54 6.15 -41.96 -2.51
N VAL A 55 6.00 -41.46 -1.29
CA VAL A 55 5.45 -40.15 -1.01
C VAL A 55 6.59 -39.14 -1.03
N ILE A 56 6.55 -38.22 -2.00
CA ILE A 56 7.50 -37.09 -2.09
C ILE A 56 6.74 -35.84 -1.73
N ARG A 57 7.11 -35.19 -0.65
CA ARG A 57 6.61 -33.89 -0.28
C ARG A 57 7.48 -32.84 -0.96
N VAL A 58 6.85 -31.94 -1.70
CA VAL A 58 7.47 -30.75 -2.28
C VAL A 58 7.11 -29.56 -1.39
N GLU A 59 8.07 -28.69 -1.16
CA GLU A 59 7.87 -27.49 -0.36
C GLU A 59 7.46 -26.34 -1.27
N ALA A 60 6.54 -25.51 -0.81
CA ALA A 60 6.15 -24.32 -1.55
C ALA A 60 7.38 -23.43 -1.77
N ASP A 61 7.62 -23.08 -3.01
CA ASP A 61 8.79 -22.28 -3.38
C ASP A 61 8.57 -20.83 -2.91
N GLU A 62 9.26 -20.45 -1.83
CA GLU A 62 9.40 -19.03 -1.48
C GLU A 62 10.28 -18.27 -2.49
N GLU A 63 10.95 -18.97 -3.43
CA GLU A 63 11.61 -18.35 -4.57
C GLU A 63 10.61 -17.71 -5.55
N THR A 64 9.33 -18.03 -5.52
CA THR A 64 8.30 -17.33 -6.32
C THR A 64 8.32 -15.82 -6.08
N LEU A 65 8.63 -15.35 -4.87
CA LEU A 65 8.88 -13.94 -4.62
C LEU A 65 10.15 -13.41 -5.33
N GLN A 66 11.14 -14.25 -5.56
CA GLN A 66 12.40 -13.85 -6.20
C GLN A 66 12.24 -13.74 -7.73
N GLU A 67 11.27 -14.43 -8.32
CA GLU A 67 10.93 -14.36 -9.74
C GLU A 67 9.90 -13.27 -10.08
N ILE A 68 9.31 -12.61 -9.06
CA ILE A 68 8.36 -11.52 -9.29
C ILE A 68 9.07 -10.35 -9.99
N VAL A 69 8.58 -9.99 -11.16
CA VAL A 69 8.97 -8.76 -11.85
C VAL A 69 8.41 -7.56 -11.08
N VAL A 70 9.30 -6.63 -10.77
CA VAL A 70 8.95 -5.45 -9.98
C VAL A 70 8.50 -4.31 -10.91
N SER A 71 7.23 -4.00 -10.87
CA SER A 71 6.63 -2.94 -11.70
C SER A 71 7.12 -1.54 -11.27
N SER A 72 7.41 -1.35 -9.98
CA SER A 72 7.88 -0.06 -9.43
C SER A 72 9.27 0.36 -9.91
N THR A 73 10.03 -0.50 -10.56
CA THR A 73 11.35 -0.12 -11.11
C THR A 73 11.31 0.21 -12.60
N ARG A 74 10.16 0.06 -13.24
CA ARG A 74 9.94 0.17 -14.71
C ARG A 74 10.85 -0.74 -15.55
N GLY A 75 11.69 -1.56 -14.91
CA GLY A 75 12.58 -2.53 -15.53
C GLY A 75 11.91 -3.86 -15.79
N THR A 76 12.72 -4.81 -16.25
CA THR A 76 12.32 -6.20 -16.49
C THR A 76 12.91 -7.16 -15.46
N ARG A 77 13.69 -6.65 -14.53
CA ARG A 77 14.39 -7.45 -13.53
C ARG A 77 13.47 -7.92 -12.42
N THR A 78 13.78 -9.09 -11.92
CA THR A 78 13.07 -9.69 -10.79
C THR A 78 13.59 -9.15 -9.46
N PHE A 79 12.83 -9.32 -8.40
CA PHE A 79 13.17 -8.89 -7.04
C PHE A 79 14.57 -9.34 -6.58
N LYS A 80 15.00 -10.52 -6.99
CA LYS A 80 16.32 -11.10 -6.68
C LYS A 80 17.49 -10.22 -7.13
N ASP A 81 17.33 -9.49 -8.23
CA ASP A 81 18.42 -8.76 -8.90
C ASP A 81 18.31 -7.23 -8.72
N ILE A 82 17.26 -6.75 -8.07
CA ILE A 82 17.04 -5.32 -7.86
C ILE A 82 17.77 -4.84 -6.58
N PRO A 83 18.65 -3.82 -6.68
CA PRO A 83 19.32 -3.21 -5.53
C PRO A 83 18.38 -2.44 -4.61
N THR A 84 17.33 -1.85 -5.14
CA THR A 84 16.31 -1.15 -4.35
C THR A 84 15.57 -2.13 -3.43
N ARG A 85 15.48 -1.78 -2.14
CA ARG A 85 14.66 -2.55 -1.20
C ARG A 85 13.18 -2.33 -1.47
N ILE A 86 12.47 -3.41 -1.75
CA ILE A 86 11.03 -3.40 -1.99
C ILE A 86 10.39 -4.45 -1.08
N GLU A 87 9.29 -4.10 -0.47
CA GLU A 87 8.44 -5.03 0.26
C GLU A 87 7.23 -5.38 -0.62
N PHE A 88 6.82 -6.62 -0.58
CA PHE A 88 5.66 -7.12 -1.33
C PHE A 88 4.61 -7.64 -0.37
N ILE A 89 3.36 -7.33 -0.70
CA ILE A 89 2.20 -8.06 -0.23
C ILE A 89 1.73 -8.83 -1.48
N ASN A 90 1.90 -10.15 -1.48
CA ASN A 90 1.59 -11.00 -2.62
C ASN A 90 0.09 -11.34 -2.69
N ALA A 91 -0.33 -12.09 -3.71
CA ALA A 91 -1.74 -12.44 -3.93
C ALA A 91 -2.32 -13.29 -2.79
N GLU A 92 -1.53 -14.17 -2.18
CA GLU A 92 -1.92 -15.01 -1.05
C GLU A 92 -2.21 -14.15 0.19
N GLU A 93 -1.25 -13.31 0.58
CA GLU A 93 -1.38 -12.36 1.70
C GLU A 93 -2.50 -11.34 1.46
N LEU A 94 -2.70 -10.89 0.20
CA LEU A 94 -3.85 -10.06 -0.19
C LEU A 94 -5.18 -10.79 -0.01
N GLY A 95 -5.24 -12.09 -0.33
CA GLY A 95 -6.41 -12.93 -0.13
C GLY A 95 -6.77 -13.06 1.34
N GLU A 96 -5.79 -13.23 2.21
CA GLU A 96 -5.96 -13.33 3.66
C GLU A 96 -6.41 -12.00 4.29
N LYS A 97 -5.65 -10.95 4.04
CA LYS A 97 -5.91 -9.62 4.58
C LYS A 97 -7.13 -8.95 3.96
N GLY A 98 -7.43 -9.26 2.69
CA GLY A 98 -8.59 -8.72 1.97
C GLY A 98 -9.93 -9.19 2.54
N VAL A 99 -10.00 -10.35 3.20
CA VAL A 99 -11.21 -10.80 3.89
C VAL A 99 -11.42 -10.10 5.24
N MET A 100 -10.37 -9.54 5.84
CA MET A 100 -10.47 -8.84 7.12
C MET A 100 -11.21 -7.51 6.96
N LYS A 101 -10.88 -6.71 5.94
CA LYS A 101 -11.56 -5.45 5.64
C LYS A 101 -11.73 -5.26 4.13
N PRO A 102 -12.72 -5.90 3.52
CA PRO A 102 -12.88 -5.94 2.06
C PRO A 102 -13.22 -4.59 1.44
N GLY A 103 -13.62 -3.63 2.24
CA GLY A 103 -13.99 -2.29 1.78
C GLY A 103 -12.84 -1.32 1.54
N ASP A 104 -11.67 -1.49 2.19
CA ASP A 104 -10.55 -0.55 2.08
C ASP A 104 -9.18 -1.18 2.38
N ILE A 105 -8.09 -0.54 1.89
CA ILE A 105 -6.72 -1.05 2.03
C ILE A 105 -5.99 -0.63 3.31
N ARG A 106 -6.59 0.14 4.21
CA ARG A 106 -5.92 0.70 5.40
C ARG A 106 -5.32 -0.38 6.29
N MET A 107 -6.10 -1.41 6.59
CA MET A 107 -5.68 -2.49 7.47
C MET A 107 -4.49 -3.23 6.89
N LEU A 108 -4.59 -3.61 5.61
CA LEU A 108 -3.54 -4.27 4.85
C LEU A 108 -2.20 -3.52 4.92
N LEU A 109 -2.22 -2.19 4.78
CA LEU A 109 -1.01 -1.37 4.86
C LEU A 109 -0.53 -1.18 6.31
N ASN A 110 -1.44 -1.06 7.29
CA ASN A 110 -1.08 -0.83 8.68
C ASN A 110 -0.36 -2.04 9.33
N GLU A 111 -0.53 -3.22 8.78
CA GLU A 111 0.16 -4.45 9.21
C GLU A 111 1.60 -4.51 8.74
N SER A 112 1.95 -3.79 7.67
CA SER A 112 3.33 -3.71 7.21
C SER A 112 4.20 -2.98 8.22
N THR A 113 5.37 -3.55 8.53
CA THR A 113 6.33 -2.96 9.48
C THR A 113 6.75 -1.56 9.02
N GLY A 114 6.86 -0.59 9.93
CA GLY A 114 7.25 0.79 9.60
C GLY A 114 6.16 1.64 8.95
N ILE A 115 4.97 1.08 8.75
CA ILE A 115 3.80 1.79 8.22
C ILE A 115 2.76 1.96 9.32
N MET A 116 2.08 3.11 9.33
CA MET A 116 0.98 3.40 10.22
C MET A 116 -0.11 4.17 9.49
N THR A 117 -1.34 3.82 9.73
CA THR A 117 -2.49 4.64 9.30
C THR A 117 -2.84 5.62 10.42
N GLN A 118 -2.96 6.90 10.10
CA GLN A 118 -3.33 7.97 11.02
C GLN A 118 -4.72 8.48 10.69
N GLN A 119 -5.65 8.36 11.61
CA GLN A 119 -6.98 8.97 11.47
C GLN A 119 -6.90 10.48 11.65
N THR A 120 -7.45 11.24 10.70
CA THR A 120 -7.42 12.71 10.65
C THR A 120 -8.72 13.36 11.06
N SER A 121 -9.84 12.64 11.02
CA SER A 121 -11.14 13.09 11.52
C SER A 121 -11.73 12.08 12.50
N ALA A 122 -12.18 12.56 13.67
CA ALA A 122 -12.79 11.73 14.71
C ALA A 122 -14.09 11.07 14.27
N ILE A 123 -14.85 11.70 13.40
CA ILE A 123 -16.23 11.32 13.07
C ILE A 123 -16.45 10.85 11.63
N SER A 124 -15.64 11.28 10.67
CA SER A 124 -15.73 10.83 9.28
C SER A 124 -14.77 9.68 8.96
N GLY A 125 -13.83 9.38 9.87
CA GLY A 125 -12.88 8.29 9.75
C GLY A 125 -11.82 8.52 8.66
N ASN A 126 -11.65 9.74 8.15
CA ASN A 126 -10.59 10.08 7.21
C ASN A 126 -9.23 9.68 7.77
N SER A 127 -8.38 9.14 6.93
CA SER A 127 -7.09 8.60 7.36
C SER A 127 -6.02 8.77 6.29
N SER A 128 -4.80 8.99 6.73
CA SER A 128 -3.61 9.00 5.89
C SER A 128 -2.66 7.84 6.24
N ILE A 129 -1.66 7.62 5.41
CA ILE A 129 -0.61 6.63 5.65
C ILE A 129 0.68 7.35 6.04
N ARG A 130 1.31 6.93 7.13
CA ARG A 130 2.63 7.41 7.55
C ARG A 130 3.65 6.31 7.36
N ILE A 131 4.76 6.61 6.69
CA ILE A 131 5.90 5.72 6.53
C ILE A 131 7.08 6.32 7.30
N GLN A 132 7.67 5.51 8.18
CA GLN A 132 8.85 5.92 8.95
C GLN A 132 8.65 7.25 9.72
N GLY A 133 7.43 7.51 10.19
CA GLY A 133 7.05 8.68 10.98
C GLY A 133 6.86 9.98 10.20
N LEU A 134 6.94 9.95 8.87
CA LEU A 134 6.64 11.09 8.00
C LEU A 134 5.16 11.07 7.58
N ASP A 135 4.55 12.26 7.43
CA ASP A 135 3.14 12.43 7.10
C ASP A 135 2.79 11.83 5.74
N GLY A 136 1.52 11.47 5.57
CA GLY A 136 1.03 10.81 4.37
C GLY A 136 1.24 11.59 3.07
N ARG A 137 1.30 12.91 3.13
CA ARG A 137 1.60 13.75 1.96
C ARG A 137 2.98 13.50 1.36
N TYR A 138 3.90 12.89 2.11
CA TYR A 138 5.25 12.51 1.66
C TYR A 138 5.33 11.08 1.10
N THR A 139 4.22 10.37 1.07
CA THR A 139 4.09 9.05 0.46
C THR A 139 3.30 9.13 -0.82
N GLN A 140 3.87 8.61 -1.92
CA GLN A 140 3.17 8.55 -3.18
C GLN A 140 2.42 7.22 -3.29
N ILE A 141 1.10 7.28 -3.53
CA ILE A 141 0.27 6.11 -3.77
C ILE A 141 -0.07 6.04 -5.26
N LEU A 142 0.25 4.91 -5.87
CA LEU A 142 0.01 4.64 -7.28
C LEU A 142 -0.96 3.48 -7.45
N LYS A 143 -1.69 3.47 -8.55
CA LYS A 143 -2.39 2.28 -9.04
C LYS A 143 -1.87 1.96 -10.45
N ASP A 144 -1.28 0.76 -10.62
CA ASP A 144 -0.62 0.32 -11.87
C ASP A 144 0.48 1.29 -12.37
N GLY A 145 1.15 1.96 -11.42
CA GLY A 145 2.18 2.96 -11.70
C GLY A 145 1.63 4.34 -12.12
N PHE A 146 0.34 4.61 -11.95
CA PHE A 146 -0.28 5.91 -12.21
C PHE A 146 -0.58 6.65 -10.89
N PRO A 147 -0.30 7.98 -10.80
CA PRO A 147 -0.50 8.78 -9.60
C PRO A 147 -1.96 9.25 -9.46
N VAL A 148 -2.88 8.33 -9.15
CA VAL A 148 -4.33 8.61 -9.08
C VAL A 148 -4.79 9.15 -7.72
N PHE A 149 -3.91 9.22 -6.73
CA PHE A 149 -4.19 9.65 -5.35
C PHE A 149 -3.29 10.81 -4.93
N SER A 150 -3.29 11.91 -5.67
CA SER A 150 -2.49 13.10 -5.38
C SER A 150 -3.35 14.33 -5.10
N GLY A 151 -2.77 15.36 -4.49
CA GLY A 151 -3.46 16.62 -4.20
C GLY A 151 -4.72 16.42 -3.37
N ALA A 152 -5.84 17.00 -3.80
CA ALA A 152 -7.14 16.90 -3.13
C ALA A 152 -7.65 15.45 -2.99
N ALA A 153 -7.24 14.55 -3.91
CA ALA A 153 -7.64 13.15 -3.91
C ALA A 153 -6.91 12.30 -2.84
N SER A 154 -5.87 12.82 -2.17
CA SER A 154 -5.03 12.05 -1.23
C SER A 154 -5.73 11.72 0.09
N GLY A 155 -6.52 12.63 0.65
CA GLY A 155 -7.06 12.52 2.01
C GLY A 155 -8.02 11.35 2.26
N LEU A 156 -8.73 10.88 1.24
CA LEU A 156 -9.69 9.77 1.32
C LEU A 156 -9.25 8.53 0.53
N GLY A 157 -8.12 8.60 -0.18
CA GLY A 157 -7.70 7.57 -1.14
C GLY A 157 -7.64 6.17 -0.57
N LEU A 158 -7.10 6.00 0.63
CA LEU A 158 -6.97 4.70 1.31
C LEU A 158 -8.32 4.08 1.65
N LEU A 159 -9.24 4.89 2.17
CA LEU A 159 -10.59 4.46 2.55
C LEU A 159 -11.43 4.01 1.36
N GLN A 160 -11.14 4.56 0.18
CA GLN A 160 -11.94 4.43 -1.03
C GLN A 160 -11.39 3.41 -2.03
N THR A 161 -10.42 2.61 -1.61
CA THR A 161 -9.76 1.62 -2.46
C THR A 161 -9.93 0.22 -1.87
N PRO A 162 -10.88 -0.58 -2.38
CA PRO A 162 -10.98 -2.00 -2.04
C PRO A 162 -9.76 -2.78 -2.56
N PRO A 163 -9.24 -3.79 -1.82
CA PRO A 163 -8.06 -4.54 -2.24
C PRO A 163 -8.34 -5.70 -3.21
N LEU A 164 -9.59 -6.07 -3.46
CA LEU A 164 -9.95 -7.34 -4.07
C LEU A 164 -9.71 -7.43 -5.59
N ASP A 165 -9.40 -6.31 -6.27
CA ASP A 165 -8.93 -6.29 -7.65
C ASP A 165 -7.39 -6.27 -7.77
N LEU A 166 -6.67 -6.37 -6.65
CA LEU A 166 -5.22 -6.33 -6.63
C LEU A 166 -4.60 -7.74 -6.78
N LYS A 167 -3.47 -7.78 -7.50
CA LYS A 167 -2.59 -8.94 -7.62
C LYS A 167 -1.48 -8.88 -6.59
N GLN A 168 -0.91 -7.68 -6.37
CA GLN A 168 0.17 -7.44 -5.41
C GLN A 168 0.21 -5.96 -5.00
N VAL A 169 0.83 -5.68 -3.87
CA VAL A 169 1.20 -4.32 -3.45
C VAL A 169 2.70 -4.25 -3.31
N GLU A 170 3.32 -3.26 -3.96
CA GLU A 170 4.75 -2.99 -3.89
C GLU A 170 4.99 -1.76 -3.03
N ILE A 171 5.85 -1.88 -2.03
CA ILE A 171 6.16 -0.81 -1.09
C ILE A 171 7.66 -0.53 -1.11
N ILE A 172 8.03 0.70 -1.46
CA ILE A 172 9.39 1.20 -1.38
C ILE A 172 9.42 2.24 -0.25
N LYS A 173 10.27 2.05 0.75
CA LYS A 173 10.44 2.98 1.86
C LYS A 173 11.69 3.84 1.67
N GLY A 174 11.60 5.11 2.08
CA GLY A 174 12.64 6.11 1.85
C GLY A 174 12.56 6.76 0.46
N SER A 175 13.52 7.62 0.15
CA SER A 175 13.52 8.40 -1.09
C SER A 175 13.61 7.53 -2.34
N SER A 176 12.50 7.43 -3.07
CA SER A 176 12.36 6.64 -4.32
C SER A 176 12.03 7.52 -5.54
N SER A 177 12.44 8.78 -5.46
CA SER A 177 11.98 9.82 -6.40
C SER A 177 12.56 9.75 -7.81
N THR A 178 13.63 8.99 -8.08
CA THR A 178 14.26 8.98 -9.41
C THR A 178 13.29 8.61 -10.52
N LEU A 179 12.49 7.57 -10.34
CA LEU A 179 11.50 7.18 -11.37
C LEU A 179 10.18 7.94 -11.21
N TYR A 180 9.80 8.35 -10.01
CA TYR A 180 8.45 8.81 -9.71
C TYR A 180 8.33 10.31 -9.43
N GLY A 181 9.44 11.04 -9.26
CA GLY A 181 9.46 12.48 -9.06
C GLY A 181 8.98 12.93 -7.68
N GLY A 182 8.29 14.05 -7.64
CA GLY A 182 7.84 14.68 -6.40
C GLY A 182 6.87 13.86 -5.58
N GLY A 183 6.98 13.95 -4.25
CA GLY A 183 6.06 13.30 -3.31
C GLY A 183 6.46 11.92 -2.81
N ALA A 184 7.49 11.28 -3.36
CA ALA A 184 8.01 10.00 -2.88
C ALA A 184 9.20 10.18 -1.92
N ILE A 185 9.04 11.00 -0.87
CA ILE A 185 10.04 11.29 0.17
C ILE A 185 10.08 10.18 1.21
N ALA A 186 8.95 9.88 1.81
CA ALA A 186 8.80 8.79 2.80
C ALA A 186 8.76 7.43 2.13
N GLY A 187 8.27 7.37 0.90
CA GLY A 187 8.19 6.15 0.12
C GLY A 187 7.13 6.18 -0.96
N LEU A 188 6.92 4.99 -1.51
CA LEU A 188 5.97 4.73 -2.58
C LEU A 188 5.17 3.47 -2.26
N VAL A 189 3.87 3.50 -2.49
CA VAL A 189 2.98 2.34 -2.45
C VAL A 189 2.35 2.19 -3.83
N ASN A 190 2.63 1.09 -4.54
CA ASN A 190 2.09 0.82 -5.86
C ASN A 190 1.13 -0.37 -5.80
N LEU A 191 -0.13 -0.12 -6.07
CA LEU A 191 -1.22 -1.08 -6.08
C LEU A 191 -1.32 -1.70 -7.47
N ILE A 192 -0.92 -2.96 -7.63
CA ILE A 192 -0.91 -3.65 -8.91
C ILE A 192 -2.21 -4.45 -9.06
N SER A 193 -2.96 -4.13 -10.10
CA SER A 193 -4.23 -4.80 -10.39
C SER A 193 -4.01 -6.19 -11.02
N LYS A 194 -4.98 -7.08 -10.83
CA LYS A 194 -5.06 -8.36 -11.55
C LYS A 194 -5.12 -8.16 -13.06
N THR A 195 -4.51 -9.08 -13.78
CA THR A 195 -4.54 -9.16 -15.26
C THR A 195 -5.36 -10.38 -15.69
N PRO A 196 -5.97 -10.36 -16.88
CA PRO A 196 -6.77 -11.49 -17.35
C PRO A 196 -5.89 -12.67 -17.75
N GLU A 197 -6.26 -13.87 -17.32
CA GLU A 197 -5.65 -15.14 -17.67
C GLU A 197 -6.54 -15.92 -18.66
N LYS A 198 -6.02 -17.02 -19.25
CA LYS A 198 -6.80 -17.87 -20.18
C LYS A 198 -8.01 -18.48 -19.46
N GLU A 199 -7.80 -18.92 -18.23
CA GLU A 199 -8.86 -19.41 -17.37
C GLU A 199 -9.69 -18.23 -16.85
N ARG A 200 -10.97 -18.48 -16.66
CA ARG A 200 -11.88 -17.47 -16.13
C ARG A 200 -11.67 -17.33 -14.62
N ASP A 201 -11.35 -16.12 -14.17
CA ASP A 201 -11.38 -15.74 -12.75
C ASP A 201 -12.68 -14.96 -12.50
N PHE A 202 -13.65 -15.60 -11.86
CA PHE A 202 -14.90 -14.94 -11.46
C PHE A 202 -15.19 -15.21 -10.00
N SER A 203 -15.29 -14.14 -9.21
CA SER A 203 -15.58 -14.24 -7.79
C SER A 203 -16.62 -13.21 -7.35
N ILE A 204 -17.41 -13.60 -6.34
CA ILE A 204 -18.32 -12.73 -5.61
C ILE A 204 -17.99 -12.83 -4.13
N HIS A 205 -17.82 -11.70 -3.49
CA HIS A 205 -17.48 -11.58 -2.09
C HIS A 205 -18.55 -10.76 -1.36
N LEU A 206 -19.22 -11.38 -0.39
CA LEU A 206 -20.23 -10.80 0.47
C LEU A 206 -19.69 -10.73 1.90
N ASN A 207 -19.78 -9.59 2.53
CA ASN A 207 -19.33 -9.37 3.91
C ASN A 207 -20.34 -8.54 4.69
N GLY A 208 -20.56 -8.92 5.94
CA GLY A 208 -21.34 -8.16 6.92
C GLY A 208 -20.56 -7.96 8.21
N THR A 209 -20.79 -6.87 8.92
CA THR A 209 -20.05 -6.54 10.14
C THR A 209 -20.97 -6.06 11.25
N THR A 210 -20.63 -6.41 12.50
CA THR A 210 -21.33 -5.90 13.70
C THR A 210 -21.16 -4.39 13.85
N GLY A 211 -20.13 -3.78 13.22
CA GLY A 211 -20.00 -2.33 13.05
C GLY A 211 -21.01 -1.71 12.09
N LYS A 212 -22.10 -2.46 11.76
CA LYS A 212 -23.22 -2.05 10.89
C LYS A 212 -22.79 -1.82 9.44
N GLY A 213 -21.85 -2.59 8.92
CA GLY A 213 -21.38 -2.52 7.53
C GLY A 213 -21.86 -3.70 6.68
N LEU A 214 -21.96 -3.45 5.38
CA LEU A 214 -22.23 -4.42 4.31
C LEU A 214 -21.33 -4.15 3.12
N ASP A 215 -20.62 -5.17 2.64
CA ASP A 215 -19.79 -5.10 1.45
C ASP A 215 -20.21 -6.16 0.44
N VAL A 216 -20.38 -5.75 -0.81
CA VAL A 216 -20.65 -6.62 -1.95
C VAL A 216 -19.61 -6.31 -3.01
N ASN A 217 -18.77 -7.30 -3.33
CA ASN A 217 -17.70 -7.15 -4.30
C ASN A 217 -17.78 -8.24 -5.34
N SER A 218 -17.43 -7.94 -6.58
CA SER A 218 -17.33 -8.90 -7.66
C SER A 218 -16.13 -8.60 -8.53
N PHE A 219 -15.40 -9.65 -8.91
CA PHE A 219 -14.29 -9.57 -9.86
C PHE A 219 -14.54 -10.56 -10.99
N PHE A 220 -14.32 -10.14 -12.21
CA PHE A 220 -14.27 -10.96 -13.42
C PHE A 220 -13.01 -10.69 -14.19
N GLY A 221 -12.30 -11.72 -14.63
CA GLY A 221 -11.13 -11.63 -15.51
C GLY A 221 -11.09 -12.79 -16.47
N GLN A 222 -10.85 -12.51 -17.77
CA GLN A 222 -10.62 -13.56 -18.77
C GLN A 222 -9.89 -13.03 -19.99
N LYS A 223 -8.99 -13.85 -20.57
CA LYS A 223 -8.31 -13.59 -21.82
C LYS A 223 -8.90 -14.44 -22.94
N PHE A 224 -9.38 -13.76 -23.99
CA PHE A 224 -9.94 -14.35 -25.21
C PHE A 224 -8.97 -14.12 -26.37
N ASN A 225 -8.06 -15.05 -26.64
CA ASN A 225 -7.08 -14.94 -27.72
C ASN A 225 -6.32 -13.59 -27.69
N LYS A 226 -6.69 -12.63 -28.56
CA LYS A 226 -6.05 -11.31 -28.69
C LYS A 226 -6.67 -10.22 -27.82
N VAL A 227 -7.70 -10.53 -27.05
CA VAL A 227 -8.40 -9.58 -26.18
C VAL A 227 -8.52 -10.17 -24.80
N GLY A 228 -8.25 -9.39 -23.78
CA GLY A 228 -8.52 -9.74 -22.39
C GLY A 228 -9.34 -8.64 -21.72
N THR A 229 -10.05 -8.98 -20.67
CA THR A 229 -10.78 -7.99 -19.87
C THR A 229 -10.75 -8.37 -18.41
N THR A 230 -10.73 -7.35 -17.55
CA THR A 230 -11.05 -7.49 -16.14
C THR A 230 -12.11 -6.46 -15.78
N VAL A 231 -13.02 -6.83 -14.90
CA VAL A 231 -14.04 -5.93 -14.37
C VAL A 231 -14.14 -6.16 -12.87
N PHE A 232 -13.90 -5.12 -12.09
CA PHE A 232 -14.14 -5.12 -10.65
C PHE A 232 -15.28 -4.18 -10.35
N ALA A 233 -16.26 -4.63 -9.57
CA ALA A 233 -17.37 -3.84 -9.06
C ALA A 233 -17.49 -4.05 -7.56
N SER A 234 -17.69 -2.96 -6.81
CA SER A 234 -17.82 -2.98 -5.36
C SER A 234 -18.89 -2.00 -4.91
N TYR A 235 -19.76 -2.45 -4.03
CA TYR A 235 -20.68 -1.63 -3.27
C TYR A 235 -20.43 -1.84 -1.77
N ASN A 236 -20.14 -0.75 -1.07
CA ASN A 236 -19.88 -0.75 0.35
C ASN A 236 -20.82 0.23 1.04
N ARG A 237 -21.48 -0.22 2.09
CA ARG A 237 -22.40 0.57 2.89
C ARG A 237 -22.12 0.40 4.37
N ASN A 238 -22.19 1.46 5.12
CA ASN A 238 -22.20 1.42 6.58
C ASN A 238 -23.30 2.31 7.13
N TRP A 239 -23.96 1.86 8.18
CA TRP A 239 -24.83 2.70 8.99
C TRP A 239 -24.01 3.30 10.14
N ALA A 240 -24.42 4.46 10.63
CA ALA A 240 -23.73 5.13 11.74
C ALA A 240 -23.56 4.20 12.95
N TYR A 241 -22.35 4.14 13.50
CA TYR A 241 -21.99 3.28 14.62
C TYR A 241 -21.21 4.04 15.68
N ASP A 242 -21.71 4.03 16.92
CA ASP A 242 -21.09 4.56 18.13
C ASP A 242 -21.07 3.47 19.20
N PRO A 243 -19.98 2.68 19.31
CA PRO A 243 -19.88 1.61 20.30
C PRO A 243 -19.57 2.11 21.72
N SER A 244 -19.26 3.39 21.85
CA SER A 244 -18.81 3.99 23.10
C SER A 244 -19.88 4.80 23.79
N ASP A 245 -21.01 5.00 23.12
CA ASP A 245 -22.14 5.83 23.58
C ASP A 245 -21.69 7.25 23.99
N VAL A 246 -20.75 7.80 23.20
CA VAL A 246 -20.24 9.16 23.40
C VAL A 246 -21.04 10.20 22.61
N GLY A 247 -22.05 9.75 21.86
CA GLY A 247 -22.93 10.59 21.07
C GLY A 247 -22.38 10.96 19.69
N PHE A 248 -21.14 10.58 19.35
CA PHE A 248 -20.54 10.80 18.03
C PHE A 248 -20.18 9.51 17.33
N THR A 249 -20.25 9.51 15.99
CA THR A 249 -19.90 8.35 15.17
C THR A 249 -18.44 7.96 15.32
N ALA A 250 -18.15 6.71 15.69
CA ALA A 250 -16.86 6.07 15.54
C ALA A 250 -16.67 5.56 14.09
N ILE A 251 -17.74 4.98 13.50
CA ILE A 251 -17.81 4.66 12.08
C ILE A 251 -18.96 5.46 11.46
N PRO A 252 -18.69 6.32 10.47
CA PRO A 252 -19.72 7.15 9.82
C PRO A 252 -20.71 6.31 9.00
N LYS A 253 -21.87 6.86 8.73
CA LYS A 253 -22.75 6.35 7.67
C LYS A 253 -22.12 6.68 6.33
N PHE A 254 -22.00 5.68 5.43
CA PHE A 254 -21.59 5.93 4.05
C PHE A 254 -22.20 4.93 3.07
N ASP A 255 -22.30 5.39 1.83
CA ASP A 255 -22.58 4.57 0.66
C ASP A 255 -21.51 4.84 -0.37
N ARG A 256 -20.82 3.78 -0.84
CA ARG A 256 -19.74 3.86 -1.81
C ARG A 256 -19.92 2.84 -2.92
N PHE A 257 -19.70 3.28 -4.14
CA PHE A 257 -19.69 2.46 -5.34
C PHE A 257 -18.35 2.61 -6.06
N VAL A 258 -17.74 1.49 -6.45
CA VAL A 258 -16.49 1.43 -7.22
C VAL A 258 -16.69 0.54 -8.44
N LEU A 259 -16.19 0.99 -9.60
CA LEU A 259 -16.21 0.24 -10.86
C LEU A 259 -14.89 0.42 -11.60
N ASN A 260 -14.16 -0.67 -11.83
CA ASN A 260 -12.85 -0.66 -12.49
C ASN A 260 -12.83 -1.64 -13.67
N PRO A 261 -13.38 -1.31 -14.85
CA PRO A 261 -13.22 -2.11 -16.06
C PRO A 261 -11.85 -1.84 -16.70
N LYS A 262 -11.21 -2.90 -17.23
CA LYS A 262 -9.98 -2.82 -18.03
C LYS A 262 -10.08 -3.71 -19.26
N LEU A 263 -9.56 -3.21 -20.37
CA LEU A 263 -9.44 -3.88 -21.65
C LEU A 263 -7.96 -4.07 -21.99
N PHE A 264 -7.58 -5.27 -22.38
CA PHE A 264 -6.23 -5.67 -22.78
C PHE A 264 -6.28 -6.13 -24.23
N LEU A 265 -5.53 -5.47 -25.09
CA LEU A 265 -5.43 -5.76 -26.51
C LEU A 265 -4.02 -6.25 -26.83
N TYR A 266 -3.89 -7.51 -27.18
CA TYR A 266 -2.65 -8.17 -27.60
C TYR A 266 -2.54 -8.03 -29.12
N LEU A 267 -2.08 -6.84 -29.61
CA LEU A 267 -2.08 -6.47 -31.02
C LEU A 267 -1.16 -7.35 -31.86
N SER A 268 -0.01 -7.72 -31.28
CA SER A 268 0.93 -8.69 -31.83
C SER A 268 1.67 -9.41 -30.68
N GLU A 269 2.58 -10.34 -31.00
CA GLU A 269 3.46 -10.97 -29.98
C GLU A 269 4.35 -9.96 -29.26
N ASN A 270 4.58 -8.81 -29.88
CA ASN A 270 5.48 -7.77 -29.36
C ASN A 270 4.77 -6.46 -28.96
N THR A 271 3.44 -6.38 -29.10
CA THR A 271 2.72 -5.11 -28.89
C THR A 271 1.45 -5.33 -28.09
N ASP A 272 1.40 -4.68 -26.93
CA ASP A 272 0.27 -4.71 -26.00
C ASP A 272 -0.28 -3.30 -25.81
N LEU A 273 -1.60 -3.16 -25.79
CA LEU A 273 -2.31 -1.93 -25.48
C LEU A 273 -3.36 -2.21 -24.40
N ASN A 274 -3.25 -1.53 -23.29
CA ASN A 274 -4.16 -1.70 -22.15
C ASN A 274 -4.88 -0.39 -21.88
N PHE A 275 -6.19 -0.45 -21.71
CA PHE A 275 -7.02 0.70 -21.35
C PHE A 275 -7.90 0.35 -20.16
N GLY A 276 -7.89 1.19 -19.12
CA GLY A 276 -8.71 1.01 -17.93
C GLY A 276 -9.40 2.29 -17.51
N ILE A 277 -10.52 2.13 -16.82
CA ILE A 277 -11.23 3.19 -16.11
C ILE A 277 -11.31 2.79 -14.64
N ASN A 278 -11.03 3.72 -13.74
CA ASN A 278 -11.30 3.56 -12.32
C ASN A 278 -12.29 4.64 -11.91
N SER A 279 -13.46 4.22 -11.44
CA SER A 279 -14.55 5.11 -11.05
C SER A 279 -14.98 4.83 -9.62
N MET A 280 -15.10 5.87 -8.79
CA MET A 280 -15.57 5.79 -7.42
C MET A 280 -16.46 6.97 -7.10
N ILE A 281 -17.59 6.68 -6.45
CA ILE A 281 -18.53 7.67 -5.92
C ILE A 281 -18.83 7.30 -4.47
N GLU A 282 -18.73 8.26 -3.56
CA GLU A 282 -19.04 8.06 -2.14
C GLU A 282 -19.80 9.26 -1.57
N THR A 283 -20.78 8.96 -0.73
CA THR A 283 -21.39 9.90 0.22
C THR A 283 -21.18 9.40 1.63
N ARG A 284 -20.57 10.21 2.46
CA ARG A 284 -20.21 9.90 3.85
C ARG A 284 -20.78 10.97 4.79
N LEU A 285 -21.37 10.54 5.91
CA LEU A 285 -21.95 11.40 6.92
C LEU A 285 -21.59 10.88 8.31
N GLY A 286 -20.77 11.64 9.01
CA GLY A 286 -20.45 11.44 10.43
C GLY A 286 -20.99 12.58 11.28
N GLY A 287 -20.84 12.46 12.59
CA GLY A 287 -21.25 13.51 13.54
C GLY A 287 -22.08 13.00 14.69
N ASP A 288 -22.91 13.88 15.20
CA ASP A 288 -23.82 13.62 16.30
C ASP A 288 -24.84 12.53 15.94
N MET A 289 -24.96 11.51 16.77
CA MET A 289 -25.89 10.40 16.58
C MET A 289 -27.37 10.83 16.61
N GLY A 290 -27.71 11.88 17.37
CA GLY A 290 -29.02 12.51 17.36
C GLY A 290 -29.34 13.13 16.00
N TYR A 291 -28.42 13.93 15.46
CA TYR A 291 -28.55 14.50 14.12
C TYR A 291 -28.75 13.41 13.03
N LEU A 292 -28.02 12.31 13.11
CA LEU A 292 -28.08 11.25 12.11
C LEU A 292 -29.40 10.45 12.18
N LYS A 293 -30.07 10.40 13.32
CA LYS A 293 -31.37 9.74 13.49
C LYS A 293 -32.51 10.60 12.96
N ASP A 294 -32.63 11.84 13.41
CA ASP A 294 -33.82 12.68 13.24
C ASP A 294 -33.55 14.01 12.53
N LYS A 295 -32.40 14.16 11.87
CA LYS A 295 -31.93 15.39 11.19
C LYS A 295 -31.55 16.54 12.13
N GLY A 296 -31.50 16.29 13.43
CA GLY A 296 -31.03 17.22 14.45
C GLY A 296 -32.10 18.18 15.00
N ASP A 297 -31.74 18.78 16.12
CA ASP A 297 -32.47 19.80 16.83
C ASP A 297 -31.48 20.84 17.37
N GLU A 298 -31.93 21.71 18.31
CA GLU A 298 -31.07 22.75 18.91
C GLU A 298 -29.92 22.21 19.75
N GLU A 299 -30.03 20.98 20.26
CA GLU A 299 -29.00 20.31 21.09
C GLU A 299 -28.11 19.37 20.27
N HIS A 300 -28.61 18.84 19.14
CA HIS A 300 -28.00 17.83 18.28
C HIS A 300 -27.89 18.31 16.84
N SER A 301 -26.91 19.16 16.52
CA SER A 301 -26.82 19.79 15.21
C SER A 301 -25.49 19.55 14.48
N TYR A 302 -24.47 18.97 15.13
CA TYR A 302 -23.17 18.82 14.51
C TYR A 302 -23.11 17.63 13.56
N PHE A 303 -22.64 17.87 12.33
CA PHE A 303 -22.39 16.84 11.33
C PHE A 303 -21.19 17.19 10.45
N GLU A 304 -20.57 16.19 9.88
CA GLU A 304 -19.60 16.29 8.79
C GLU A 304 -20.05 15.42 7.62
N ARG A 305 -20.40 16.06 6.51
CA ARG A 305 -20.78 15.38 5.27
C ARG A 305 -19.69 15.53 4.23
N ASN A 306 -19.19 14.41 3.72
CA ASN A 306 -18.28 14.35 2.59
C ASN A 306 -18.99 13.71 1.40
N LYS A 307 -19.01 14.38 0.25
CA LYS A 307 -19.41 13.81 -1.04
C LYS A 307 -18.20 13.84 -1.95
N THR A 308 -17.79 12.68 -2.44
CA THR A 308 -16.63 12.55 -3.30
C THR A 308 -16.93 11.73 -4.52
N GLN A 309 -16.29 12.07 -5.62
CA GLN A 309 -16.24 11.26 -6.83
C GLN A 309 -14.86 11.33 -7.44
N ARG A 310 -14.38 10.20 -7.97
CA ARG A 310 -13.11 10.08 -8.67
C ARG A 310 -13.31 9.22 -9.90
N HIS A 311 -12.89 9.77 -11.04
CA HIS A 311 -12.92 9.08 -12.32
C HIS A 311 -11.55 9.23 -12.96
N SER A 312 -10.86 8.11 -13.25
CA SER A 312 -9.58 8.15 -13.93
C SER A 312 -9.53 7.17 -15.08
N SER A 313 -8.93 7.61 -16.19
CA SER A 313 -8.53 6.75 -17.30
C SER A 313 -7.07 6.31 -17.10
N GLN A 314 -6.73 5.14 -17.60
CA GLN A 314 -5.38 4.61 -17.62
C GLN A 314 -5.14 3.96 -18.98
N LEU A 315 -4.13 4.44 -19.71
CA LEU A 315 -3.69 3.88 -20.99
C LEU A 315 -2.23 3.47 -20.85
N THR A 316 -1.91 2.24 -21.22
CA THR A 316 -0.53 1.75 -21.33
C THR A 316 -0.35 1.11 -22.68
N PHE A 317 0.63 1.57 -23.43
CA PHE A 317 1.11 0.97 -24.67
C PHE A 317 2.52 0.45 -24.46
N GLU A 318 2.74 -0.83 -24.75
CA GLU A 318 4.05 -1.47 -24.70
C GLU A 318 4.39 -2.04 -26.08
N HIS A 319 5.60 -1.75 -26.56
CA HIS A 319 6.14 -2.33 -27.78
C HIS A 319 7.56 -2.84 -27.55
N ARG A 320 7.78 -4.12 -27.84
CA ARG A 320 9.08 -4.80 -27.80
C ARG A 320 9.65 -4.84 -29.21
N PHE A 321 10.65 -4.02 -29.48
CA PHE A 321 11.34 -4.02 -30.78
C PHE A 321 12.10 -5.34 -31.00
N ASP A 322 12.72 -5.83 -29.92
CA ASP A 322 13.43 -7.08 -29.84
C ASP A 322 13.52 -7.56 -28.36
N LYS A 323 14.33 -8.57 -28.07
CA LYS A 323 14.53 -9.10 -26.72
C LYS A 323 15.19 -8.10 -25.75
N GLN A 324 15.87 -7.09 -26.27
CA GLN A 324 16.65 -6.12 -25.50
C GLN A 324 15.96 -4.76 -25.36
N ASN A 325 15.14 -4.40 -26.35
CA ASN A 325 14.64 -3.04 -26.51
C ASN A 325 13.12 -2.98 -26.38
N ARG A 326 12.63 -2.14 -25.46
CA ARG A 326 11.22 -1.96 -25.17
C ARG A 326 10.88 -0.48 -25.04
N LEU A 327 9.74 -0.09 -25.59
CA LEU A 327 9.12 1.22 -25.43
C LEU A 327 7.84 1.07 -24.61
N ASN A 328 7.69 1.89 -23.57
CA ASN A 328 6.45 2.02 -22.83
C ASN A 328 5.94 3.45 -22.93
N VAL A 329 4.65 3.59 -23.21
CA VAL A 329 3.92 4.87 -23.17
C VAL A 329 2.76 4.72 -22.20
N LYS A 330 2.65 5.66 -21.28
CA LYS A 330 1.57 5.71 -20.27
C LYS A 330 0.85 7.04 -20.34
N ASN A 331 -0.46 6.99 -20.18
CA ASN A 331 -1.27 8.20 -20.03
C ASN A 331 -2.41 7.95 -19.04
N SER A 332 -2.69 8.91 -18.19
CA SER A 332 -3.89 8.93 -17.36
C SER A 332 -4.44 10.35 -17.23
N VAL A 333 -5.74 10.44 -17.15
CA VAL A 333 -6.47 11.66 -16.78
C VAL A 333 -7.37 11.33 -15.60
N THR A 334 -7.28 12.13 -14.55
CA THR A 334 -8.06 11.95 -13.31
C THR A 334 -8.87 13.19 -13.02
N TYR A 335 -10.17 13.03 -12.87
CA TYR A 335 -11.08 14.01 -12.31
C TYR A 335 -11.45 13.59 -10.90
N PHE A 336 -11.34 14.50 -9.95
CA PHE A 336 -11.74 14.32 -8.57
C PHE A 336 -12.57 15.51 -8.11
N SER A 337 -13.68 15.28 -7.42
CA SER A 337 -14.49 16.32 -6.79
C SER A 337 -14.77 15.94 -5.35
N ARG A 338 -14.68 16.92 -4.47
CA ARG A 338 -14.97 16.77 -3.05
C ARG A 338 -15.75 17.94 -2.50
N LYS A 339 -16.85 17.62 -1.80
CA LYS A 339 -17.67 18.58 -1.07
C LYS A 339 -17.69 18.18 0.39
N ILE A 340 -17.26 19.10 1.25
CA ILE A 340 -17.36 18.97 2.71
C ILE A 340 -18.40 19.96 3.20
N GLU A 341 -19.34 19.50 4.01
CA GLU A 341 -20.33 20.33 4.70
C GLU A 341 -20.29 20.03 6.19
N ILE A 342 -20.10 21.05 6.99
CA ILE A 342 -20.27 21.06 8.45
C ILE A 342 -21.17 22.24 8.82
N PRO A 343 -21.68 22.37 10.05
CA PRO A 343 -22.40 23.56 10.44
C PRO A 343 -21.63 24.84 10.12
N ASP A 344 -22.28 25.78 9.47
CA ASP A 344 -21.76 27.11 9.09
C ASP A 344 -20.55 27.13 8.14
N PHE A 345 -20.09 25.99 7.61
CA PHE A 345 -18.96 25.95 6.67
C PHE A 345 -19.18 24.92 5.55
N LYS A 346 -18.75 25.30 4.35
CA LYS A 346 -18.73 24.42 3.17
C LYS A 346 -17.43 24.60 2.41
N PHE A 347 -16.87 23.47 1.96
CA PHE A 347 -15.77 23.39 1.00
C PHE A 347 -16.26 22.61 -0.21
N ASP A 348 -16.07 23.15 -1.42
CA ASP A 348 -16.45 22.51 -2.69
C ASP A 348 -15.32 22.70 -3.69
N GLY A 349 -14.55 21.64 -3.95
CA GLY A 349 -13.37 21.69 -4.80
C GLY A 349 -13.35 20.56 -5.83
N GLU A 350 -12.78 20.88 -7.00
CA GLU A 350 -12.58 19.98 -8.13
C GLU A 350 -11.11 19.97 -8.54
N GLN A 351 -10.58 18.79 -8.83
CA GLN A 351 -9.23 18.58 -9.31
C GLN A 351 -9.27 17.86 -10.64
N LEU A 352 -8.55 18.40 -11.62
CA LEU A 352 -8.26 17.74 -12.88
C LEU A 352 -6.75 17.57 -13.00
N SER A 353 -6.29 16.34 -13.06
CA SER A 353 -4.87 16.03 -13.24
C SER A 353 -4.64 15.08 -14.42
N SER A 354 -3.50 15.24 -15.10
CA SER A 354 -3.08 14.34 -16.15
C SER A 354 -1.62 13.92 -15.98
N PHE A 355 -1.33 12.70 -16.31
CA PHE A 355 0.03 12.15 -16.30
C PHE A 355 0.30 11.45 -17.63
N SER A 356 1.37 11.85 -18.30
CA SER A 356 1.86 11.21 -19.52
C SER A 356 3.32 10.91 -19.37
N GLU A 357 3.74 9.71 -19.76
CA GLU A 357 5.12 9.25 -19.67
C GLU A 357 5.49 8.42 -20.88
N VAL A 358 6.71 8.64 -21.38
CA VAL A 358 7.37 7.79 -22.35
C VAL A 358 8.66 7.29 -21.72
N SER A 359 8.88 5.97 -21.75
CA SER A 359 10.12 5.36 -21.27
C SER A 359 10.63 4.30 -22.23
N TYR A 360 11.94 4.30 -22.41
CA TYR A 360 12.67 3.33 -23.20
C TYR A 360 13.56 2.49 -22.31
N ILE A 361 13.46 1.17 -22.46
CA ILE A 361 14.20 0.18 -21.67
C ILE A 361 15.13 -0.56 -22.61
N HIS A 362 16.43 -0.59 -22.26
CA HIS A 362 17.46 -1.36 -22.97
C HIS A 362 18.10 -2.35 -22.01
N THR A 363 17.88 -3.64 -22.22
CA THR A 363 18.36 -4.72 -21.36
C THR A 363 19.41 -5.54 -22.09
N LYS A 364 20.59 -5.68 -21.47
CA LYS A 364 21.63 -6.64 -21.82
C LYS A 364 21.82 -7.61 -20.66
N GLU A 365 22.62 -8.69 -20.86
CA GLU A 365 22.82 -9.72 -19.83
C GLU A 365 23.14 -9.17 -18.43
N LYS A 366 24.05 -8.20 -18.35
CA LYS A 366 24.51 -7.63 -17.06
C LYS A 366 23.98 -6.24 -16.74
N THR A 367 23.37 -5.55 -17.69
CA THR A 367 22.97 -4.15 -17.50
C THR A 367 21.60 -3.87 -18.08
N GLU A 368 20.83 -3.03 -17.40
CA GLU A 368 19.56 -2.52 -17.86
C GLU A 368 19.54 -1.00 -17.69
N TRP A 369 19.18 -0.31 -18.77
CA TRP A 369 18.96 1.13 -18.78
C TRP A 369 17.49 1.42 -18.96
N VAL A 370 16.99 2.34 -18.16
CA VAL A 370 15.65 2.92 -18.28
C VAL A 370 15.82 4.42 -18.43
N ALA A 371 15.37 4.99 -19.54
CA ALA A 371 15.40 6.43 -19.75
C ALA A 371 14.01 6.90 -20.17
N GLY A 372 13.57 8.06 -19.72
CA GLY A 372 12.25 8.55 -20.05
C GLY A 372 12.00 10.00 -19.69
N ALA A 373 10.83 10.45 -20.14
CA ALA A 373 10.30 11.77 -19.87
C ALA A 373 8.84 11.66 -19.46
N ASN A 374 8.40 12.56 -18.59
CA ASN A 374 6.99 12.68 -18.26
C ASN A 374 6.55 14.14 -18.13
N ILE A 375 5.26 14.33 -18.28
CA ILE A 375 4.54 15.54 -17.95
C ILE A 375 3.41 15.21 -16.98
N TRP A 376 3.31 15.96 -15.91
CA TRP A 376 2.25 15.85 -14.92
C TRP A 376 1.61 17.22 -14.73
N THR A 377 0.31 17.33 -15.02
CA THR A 377 -0.48 18.53 -14.77
C THR A 377 -1.42 18.27 -13.60
N ASP A 378 -1.55 19.24 -12.72
CA ASP A 378 -2.45 19.19 -11.57
C ASP A 378 -3.10 20.56 -11.39
N LYS A 379 -4.40 20.62 -11.67
CA LYS A 379 -5.22 21.83 -11.53
C LYS A 379 -6.30 21.58 -10.50
N PHE A 380 -6.33 22.39 -9.47
CA PHE A 380 -7.40 22.45 -8.48
C PHE A 380 -8.18 23.75 -8.62
N THR A 381 -9.49 23.67 -8.53
CA THR A 381 -10.39 24.82 -8.59
C THR A 381 -11.42 24.68 -7.48
N GLU A 382 -11.54 25.70 -6.67
CA GLU A 382 -12.53 25.80 -5.60
C GLU A 382 -13.73 26.63 -6.05
N ARG A 383 -14.92 26.15 -5.74
CA ARG A 383 -16.14 26.90 -6.03
C ARG A 383 -16.30 28.05 -5.04
N LYS A 384 -16.46 29.26 -5.55
CA LYS A 384 -16.70 30.42 -4.70
C LYS A 384 -18.07 30.32 -4.00
N LEU A 385 -18.05 30.08 -2.69
CA LEU A 385 -19.22 29.96 -1.84
C LEU A 385 -19.37 31.17 -0.89
N THR A 386 -18.26 31.84 -0.59
CA THR A 386 -18.15 33.00 0.31
C THR A 386 -17.14 34.00 -0.28
N ASP A 387 -16.88 35.10 0.42
CA ASP A 387 -15.81 36.05 0.05
C ASP A 387 -14.42 35.64 0.56
N PHE A 388 -14.27 34.41 1.11
CA PHE A 388 -12.96 33.88 1.49
C PHE A 388 -12.10 33.64 0.23
N PRO A 389 -10.76 33.86 0.30
CA PRO A 389 -9.87 33.63 -0.84
C PRO A 389 -9.92 32.19 -1.35
N LEU A 390 -10.04 32.04 -2.67
CA LEU A 390 -10.03 30.71 -3.31
C LEU A 390 -8.62 30.09 -3.23
N ARG A 391 -8.57 28.78 -3.04
CA ARG A 391 -7.34 27.99 -2.91
C ARG A 391 -6.98 27.30 -4.23
N ASP A 392 -7.29 27.98 -5.34
CA ASP A 392 -7.00 27.48 -6.69
C ASP A 392 -5.51 27.37 -6.93
N TYR A 393 -5.10 26.34 -7.68
CA TYR A 393 -3.74 26.23 -8.20
C TYR A 393 -3.73 25.54 -9.56
N ASN A 394 -2.66 25.77 -10.32
CA ASN A 394 -2.42 25.09 -11.60
C ASN A 394 -0.92 24.79 -11.73
N MET A 395 -0.52 23.59 -11.45
CA MET A 395 0.87 23.16 -11.40
C MET A 395 1.17 22.18 -12.52
N THR A 396 2.27 22.40 -13.22
CA THR A 396 2.81 21.48 -14.24
C THR A 396 4.22 21.07 -13.86
N THR A 397 4.50 19.78 -13.90
CA THR A 397 5.82 19.21 -13.70
C THR A 397 6.29 18.52 -14.97
N LEU A 398 7.46 18.93 -15.47
CA LEU A 398 8.17 18.29 -16.57
C LEU A 398 9.36 17.51 -15.98
N GLY A 399 9.39 16.20 -16.20
CA GLY A 399 10.42 15.33 -15.64
C GLY A 399 11.21 14.60 -16.71
N LEU A 400 12.53 14.58 -16.55
CA LEU A 400 13.46 13.73 -17.32
C LEU A 400 14.17 12.80 -16.35
N PHE A 401 14.30 11.54 -16.70
CA PHE A 401 14.96 10.55 -15.83
C PHE A 401 15.75 9.52 -16.62
N VAL A 402 16.81 9.05 -15.99
CA VAL A 402 17.61 7.91 -16.44
C VAL A 402 18.00 7.07 -15.23
N GLN A 403 17.91 5.76 -15.38
CA GLN A 403 18.34 4.78 -14.38
C GLN A 403 19.13 3.68 -15.05
N ASN A 404 20.19 3.24 -14.40
CA ASN A 404 20.96 2.07 -14.77
C ASN A 404 20.94 1.06 -13.64
N ASN A 405 20.73 -0.19 -13.96
CA ASN A 405 20.89 -1.33 -13.07
C ASN A 405 21.91 -2.28 -13.67
N THR A 406 23.03 -2.47 -13.01
CA THR A 406 24.16 -3.26 -13.53
C THR A 406 24.61 -4.32 -12.52
N LYS A 407 24.71 -5.56 -12.98
CA LYS A 407 25.38 -6.64 -12.27
C LYS A 407 26.89 -6.46 -12.40
N ILE A 408 27.53 -5.86 -11.38
CA ILE A 408 28.98 -5.60 -11.38
C ILE A 408 29.77 -6.90 -11.26
N THR A 409 29.33 -7.74 -10.30
CA THR A 409 29.87 -9.09 -10.05
C THR A 409 28.71 -10.05 -9.73
N ASP A 410 28.96 -11.33 -9.54
CA ASP A 410 27.93 -12.28 -9.13
C ASP A 410 27.37 -11.98 -7.73
N TRP A 411 28.13 -11.32 -6.89
CA TRP A 411 27.75 -10.97 -5.52
C TRP A 411 27.33 -9.49 -5.36
N MET A 412 27.45 -8.64 -6.42
CA MET A 412 27.12 -7.20 -6.34
C MET A 412 26.32 -6.70 -7.54
N ASN A 413 25.14 -6.19 -7.28
CA ASN A 413 24.33 -5.40 -8.22
C ASN A 413 24.33 -3.93 -7.80
N LEU A 414 24.46 -3.02 -8.76
CA LEU A 414 24.46 -1.57 -8.56
C LEU A 414 23.33 -0.93 -9.38
N GLU A 415 22.56 -0.08 -8.73
CA GLU A 415 21.56 0.80 -9.37
C GLU A 415 21.97 2.26 -9.16
N THR A 416 22.03 3.01 -10.24
CA THR A 416 22.24 4.45 -10.24
C THR A 416 21.14 5.15 -11.02
N GLY A 417 20.69 6.29 -10.54
CA GLY A 417 19.63 7.04 -11.20
C GLY A 417 19.81 8.53 -11.04
N LEU A 418 19.35 9.25 -12.04
CA LEU A 418 19.27 10.71 -12.04
C LEU A 418 17.96 11.15 -12.64
N ARG A 419 17.27 12.03 -11.94
CA ARG A 419 16.06 12.70 -12.41
C ARG A 419 16.20 14.19 -12.24
N THR A 420 15.64 14.94 -13.18
CA THR A 420 15.46 16.39 -13.09
C THR A 420 14.02 16.72 -13.39
N ASP A 421 13.36 17.40 -12.46
CA ASP A 421 12.01 17.94 -12.63
C ASP A 421 12.07 19.46 -12.69
N TYR A 422 11.29 20.05 -13.57
CA TYR A 422 10.92 21.45 -13.56
C TYR A 422 9.48 21.56 -13.11
N VAL A 423 9.25 22.23 -11.99
CA VAL A 423 7.91 22.47 -11.42
C VAL A 423 7.57 23.94 -11.64
N THR A 424 6.43 24.22 -12.27
CA THR A 424 5.93 25.58 -12.47
C THR A 424 5.92 26.32 -11.13
N ASP A 425 6.30 27.58 -11.11
CA ASP A 425 6.40 28.50 -9.96
C ASP A 425 7.50 28.16 -8.94
N TYR A 426 7.99 26.91 -8.92
CA TYR A 426 8.98 26.45 -7.93
C TYR A 426 10.37 26.09 -8.52
N GLY A 427 10.50 25.98 -9.85
CA GLY A 427 11.79 25.76 -10.53
C GLY A 427 12.26 24.30 -10.51
N PHE A 428 13.58 24.12 -10.52
CA PHE A 428 14.21 22.81 -10.71
C PHE A 428 14.43 22.01 -9.41
N ALA A 429 14.19 20.69 -9.53
CA ALA A 429 14.58 19.70 -8.54
C ALA A 429 15.45 18.63 -9.20
N VAL A 430 16.67 18.41 -8.70
CA VAL A 430 17.60 17.38 -9.17
C VAL A 430 17.68 16.27 -8.14
N LEU A 431 17.44 15.04 -8.55
CA LEU A 431 17.19 13.88 -7.69
C LEU A 431 18.14 12.72 -8.05
N PRO A 432 19.40 12.77 -7.65
CA PRO A 432 20.30 11.62 -7.77
C PRO A 432 19.91 10.53 -6.78
N ARG A 433 20.16 9.26 -7.18
CA ARG A 433 19.95 8.08 -6.36
C ARG A 433 21.01 7.04 -6.65
N ILE A 434 21.39 6.31 -5.62
CA ILE A 434 22.27 5.15 -5.71
C ILE A 434 21.77 4.05 -4.77
N SER A 435 21.81 2.80 -5.23
CA SER A 435 21.52 1.62 -4.40
C SER A 435 22.41 0.46 -4.82
N SER A 436 22.82 -0.34 -3.87
CA SER A 436 23.63 -1.55 -4.10
C SER A 436 23.03 -2.74 -3.37
N HIS A 437 23.05 -3.90 -4.01
CA HIS A 437 22.68 -5.17 -3.41
C HIS A 437 23.90 -6.07 -3.36
N PHE A 438 24.23 -6.59 -2.19
CA PHE A 438 25.36 -7.45 -1.91
C PHE A 438 24.84 -8.83 -1.51
N LYS A 439 25.12 -9.84 -2.34
CA LYS A 439 24.90 -11.27 -2.04
C LYS A 439 26.16 -11.81 -1.38
N ILE A 440 26.28 -11.69 -0.05
CA ILE A 440 27.48 -12.02 0.70
C ILE A 440 27.66 -13.54 0.78
N THR A 441 26.57 -14.25 1.00
CA THR A 441 26.45 -15.72 0.88
C THR A 441 25.05 -16.05 0.35
N ASP A 442 24.77 -17.31 0.06
CA ASP A 442 23.42 -17.76 -0.34
C ASP A 442 22.36 -17.46 0.73
N LYS A 443 22.77 -17.41 2.00
CA LYS A 443 21.88 -17.17 3.15
C LYS A 443 21.88 -15.72 3.64
N PHE A 444 22.87 -14.91 3.26
CA PHE A 444 23.06 -13.57 3.81
C PHE A 444 23.29 -12.53 2.72
N SER A 445 22.44 -11.52 2.71
CA SER A 445 22.53 -10.40 1.78
C SER A 445 22.32 -9.06 2.47
N SER A 446 22.80 -7.99 1.84
CA SER A 446 22.62 -6.62 2.31
C SER A 446 22.25 -5.71 1.15
N ARG A 447 21.40 -4.73 1.40
CA ARG A 447 21.13 -3.62 0.49
C ARG A 447 21.47 -2.31 1.17
N VAL A 448 22.10 -1.42 0.41
CA VAL A 448 22.43 -0.06 0.86
C VAL A 448 21.94 0.89 -0.21
N GLY A 449 21.17 1.90 0.17
CA GLY A 449 20.64 2.85 -0.79
C GLY A 449 20.45 4.23 -0.20
N GLY A 450 20.39 5.24 -1.08
CA GLY A 450 20.08 6.59 -0.71
C GLY A 450 19.75 7.45 -1.92
N GLY A 451 19.09 8.57 -1.66
CA GLY A 451 18.66 9.47 -2.71
C GLY A 451 18.04 10.75 -2.17
N PHE A 452 17.61 11.57 -3.11
CA PHE A 452 16.98 12.86 -2.86
C PHE A 452 15.50 12.80 -3.23
N GLY A 453 14.71 13.68 -2.61
CA GLY A 453 13.31 13.85 -2.88
C GLY A 453 12.89 15.30 -2.74
N TYR A 454 11.68 15.61 -3.23
CA TYR A 454 11.04 16.90 -3.02
C TYR A 454 9.52 16.77 -2.95
N LYS A 455 8.87 17.80 -2.41
CA LYS A 455 7.42 17.98 -2.45
C LYS A 455 7.10 19.44 -2.76
N ALA A 456 6.18 19.67 -3.69
CA ALA A 456 5.64 20.99 -3.92
C ALA A 456 4.63 21.36 -2.82
N PRO A 457 4.54 22.64 -2.42
CA PRO A 457 3.56 23.12 -1.46
C PRO A 457 2.14 22.82 -1.89
N THR A 458 1.28 22.45 -0.94
CA THR A 458 -0.16 22.23 -1.16
C THR A 458 -0.91 22.36 0.17
N ILE A 459 -2.15 22.81 0.11
CA ILE A 459 -3.03 22.84 1.29
C ILE A 459 -3.50 21.45 1.75
N PHE A 460 -3.34 20.42 0.91
CA PHE A 460 -3.82 19.07 1.19
C PHE A 460 -2.86 18.31 2.09
N SER A 461 -3.03 18.48 3.40
CA SER A 461 -2.26 17.88 4.47
C SER A 461 -3.16 17.31 5.55
N GLU A 462 -2.59 16.51 6.46
CA GLU A 462 -3.31 15.99 7.63
C GLU A 462 -3.85 17.12 8.53
N ASP A 463 -3.11 18.22 8.66
CA ASP A 463 -3.51 19.36 9.48
C ASP A 463 -4.74 20.09 8.92
N SER A 464 -4.78 20.33 7.61
CA SER A 464 -5.97 20.90 6.96
C SER A 464 -7.18 19.98 7.02
N GLU A 465 -6.96 18.68 6.84
CA GLU A 465 -8.02 17.66 6.95
C GLU A 465 -8.63 17.64 8.36
N ARG A 466 -7.83 17.80 9.40
CA ARG A 466 -8.26 17.82 10.80
C ARG A 466 -9.22 18.99 11.10
N ILE A 467 -9.02 20.12 10.44
CA ILE A 467 -9.86 21.32 10.56
C ILE A 467 -10.84 21.49 9.38
N GLN A 468 -11.03 20.47 8.55
CA GLN A 468 -11.89 20.46 7.36
C GLN A 468 -11.65 21.65 6.42
N PHE A 469 -10.41 22.13 6.31
CA PHE A 469 -9.99 23.31 5.52
C PHE A 469 -10.61 24.64 5.97
N GLN A 470 -11.18 24.72 7.19
CA GLN A 470 -11.76 25.93 7.70
C GLN A 470 -10.71 27.03 7.87
N ASN A 471 -10.96 28.21 7.28
CA ASN A 471 -10.12 29.39 7.38
C ASN A 471 -8.65 29.18 6.92
N VAL A 472 -8.35 28.13 6.14
CA VAL A 472 -7.04 27.89 5.55
C VAL A 472 -6.87 28.76 4.31
N LEU A 473 -5.87 29.63 4.32
CA LEU A 473 -5.53 30.52 3.20
C LEU A 473 -4.92 29.70 2.03
N PRO A 474 -4.99 30.22 0.78
CA PRO A 474 -4.27 29.65 -0.34
C PRO A 474 -2.75 29.60 -0.06
N ILE A 475 -2.05 28.73 -0.76
CA ILE A 475 -0.57 28.72 -0.74
C ILE A 475 -0.09 30.05 -1.33
N ASP A 476 0.91 30.61 -0.70
CA ASP A 476 1.62 31.80 -1.19
C ASP A 476 2.85 31.34 -1.99
N ASP A 477 2.70 31.25 -3.31
CA ASP A 477 3.74 30.71 -4.21
C ASP A 477 5.01 31.59 -4.25
N ASP A 478 4.91 32.88 -3.92
CA ASP A 478 6.05 33.79 -3.86
C ASP A 478 6.94 33.54 -2.64
N ASN A 479 6.35 33.14 -1.53
CA ASN A 479 7.05 32.95 -0.26
C ASN A 479 7.32 31.47 0.07
N ASN A 480 6.52 30.53 -0.45
CA ASN A 480 6.74 29.11 -0.21
C ASN A 480 7.68 28.48 -1.25
N LYS A 481 8.42 27.48 -0.83
CA LYS A 481 9.45 26.76 -1.60
C LYS A 481 9.20 25.27 -1.61
N LEU A 482 9.83 24.57 -2.57
CA LEU A 482 9.88 23.11 -2.55
C LEU A 482 10.45 22.60 -1.22
N GLU A 483 9.74 21.73 -0.57
CA GLU A 483 10.30 20.91 0.51
C GLU A 483 11.30 19.93 -0.11
N ARG A 484 12.50 19.84 0.41
CA ARG A 484 13.58 19.01 -0.14
C ARG A 484 14.01 17.98 0.88
N SER A 485 14.33 16.78 0.43
CA SER A 485 14.78 15.71 1.31
C SER A 485 15.99 14.98 0.77
N TYR A 486 16.75 14.39 1.68
CA TYR A 486 17.71 13.35 1.39
C TYR A 486 17.55 12.23 2.43
N GLY A 487 17.81 11.01 2.00
CA GLY A 487 17.71 9.87 2.88
C GLY A 487 18.61 8.73 2.46
N ALA A 488 18.89 7.85 3.40
CA ALA A 488 19.66 6.63 3.18
C ALA A 488 19.08 5.50 4.03
N ASN A 489 19.28 4.29 3.55
CA ASN A 489 18.94 3.08 4.27
C ASN A 489 19.98 1.98 4.05
N VAL A 490 20.04 1.08 5.01
CA VAL A 490 20.80 -0.16 4.90
C VAL A 490 19.99 -1.28 5.51
N ASP A 491 19.90 -2.41 4.82
CA ASP A 491 19.28 -3.61 5.35
C ASP A 491 20.24 -4.81 5.32
N PHE A 492 19.94 -5.76 6.19
CA PHE A 492 20.59 -7.06 6.28
C PHE A 492 19.53 -8.13 6.29
N THR A 493 19.61 -9.06 5.37
CA THR A 493 18.68 -10.20 5.28
C THR A 493 19.43 -11.49 5.49
N TYR A 494 18.97 -12.30 6.46
CA TYR A 494 19.46 -13.62 6.71
C TYR A 494 18.34 -14.65 6.60
N LYS A 495 18.56 -15.69 5.79
CA LYS A 495 17.60 -16.78 5.56
C LYS A 495 18.29 -18.11 5.80
N THR A 496 17.63 -19.00 6.50
CA THR A 496 18.19 -20.36 6.74
C THR A 496 17.10 -21.35 7.11
N GLY A 497 17.32 -22.60 6.76
CA GLY A 497 16.65 -23.74 7.36
C GLY A 497 17.35 -24.14 8.66
N LEU A 498 16.58 -24.54 9.65
CA LEU A 498 17.00 -25.05 10.95
C LEU A 498 16.41 -26.46 11.16
N PHE A 499 17.05 -27.29 11.95
CA PHE A 499 16.60 -28.66 12.27
C PHE A 499 16.34 -29.51 11.00
N ASP A 500 17.40 -29.65 10.16
CA ASP A 500 17.34 -30.35 8.87
C ASP A 500 16.24 -29.77 7.95
N ASP A 501 16.20 -28.43 7.85
CA ASP A 501 15.27 -27.63 7.04
C ASP A 501 13.77 -27.79 7.41
N GLN A 502 13.48 -28.32 8.60
CA GLN A 502 12.09 -28.41 9.08
C GLN A 502 11.52 -27.05 9.51
N VAL A 503 12.38 -26.11 9.90
CA VAL A 503 11.98 -24.75 10.30
C VAL A 503 12.67 -23.76 9.39
N TYR A 504 11.90 -23.03 8.63
CA TYR A 504 12.42 -21.89 7.87
C TYR A 504 12.46 -20.64 8.74
N LEU A 505 13.59 -19.93 8.71
CA LEU A 505 13.82 -18.66 9.40
C LEU A 505 14.31 -17.62 8.41
N SER A 506 13.61 -16.48 8.36
CA SER A 506 14.04 -15.27 7.65
C SER A 506 14.05 -14.08 8.60
N ILE A 507 15.15 -13.35 8.67
CA ILE A 507 15.30 -12.12 9.45
C ILE A 507 15.76 -11.03 8.50
N ASN A 508 15.03 -9.90 8.46
CA ASN A 508 15.47 -8.68 7.78
C ASN A 508 15.56 -7.55 8.80
N GLN A 509 16.73 -6.94 8.91
CA GLN A 509 16.98 -5.76 9.74
C GLN A 509 17.29 -4.57 8.86
N LEU A 510 16.46 -3.54 8.95
CA LEU A 510 16.62 -2.26 8.25
C LEU A 510 17.01 -1.17 9.23
N PHE A 511 17.91 -0.29 8.82
CA PHE A 511 18.15 1.03 9.44
C PHE A 511 17.91 2.10 8.40
N PHE A 512 17.28 3.20 8.80
CA PHE A 512 16.94 4.29 7.91
C PHE A 512 17.22 5.66 8.54
N TYR A 513 17.46 6.62 7.67
CA TYR A 513 17.55 8.04 7.99
C TYR A 513 16.96 8.87 6.85
N THR A 514 16.10 9.82 7.16
CA THR A 514 15.56 10.82 6.23
C THR A 514 15.57 12.18 6.87
N CYS A 515 16.14 13.17 6.19
CA CYS A 515 16.10 14.57 6.55
C CYS A 515 15.24 15.33 5.54
N LEU A 516 14.22 16.02 6.02
CA LEU A 516 13.33 16.88 5.25
C LEU A 516 13.60 18.32 5.62
N LYS A 517 14.10 19.10 4.68
CA LYS A 517 14.42 20.53 4.83
C LYS A 517 13.25 21.41 4.44
N ASN A 518 13.10 22.52 5.15
CA ASN A 518 12.06 23.52 4.95
C ASN A 518 10.65 22.88 4.89
N PRO A 519 10.27 22.06 5.88
CA PRO A 519 8.94 21.46 5.87
C PRO A 519 7.87 22.55 5.90
N LEU A 520 6.79 22.29 5.20
CA LEU A 520 5.62 23.18 5.13
C LEU A 520 4.71 22.87 6.33
N GLU A 521 4.46 23.84 7.18
CA GLU A 521 3.62 23.71 8.38
C GLU A 521 2.45 24.69 8.36
N LEU A 522 1.31 24.25 8.89
CA LEU A 522 0.13 25.08 9.06
C LEU A 522 0.26 25.91 10.33
N GLN A 523 0.34 27.22 10.19
CA GLN A 523 0.54 28.19 11.27
C GLN A 523 -0.67 29.12 11.41
N ALA A 524 -0.92 29.60 12.62
CA ALA A 524 -1.92 30.62 12.85
C ALA A 524 -1.53 31.92 12.16
N ALA A 525 -2.50 32.56 11.49
CA ALA A 525 -2.39 33.85 10.86
C ALA A 525 -3.39 34.84 11.48
N ASP A 526 -3.33 36.12 11.08
CA ASP A 526 -4.26 37.15 11.57
C ASP A 526 -5.73 36.82 11.27
N ASN A 527 -6.64 37.33 12.10
CA ASN A 527 -8.09 37.19 11.95
C ASN A 527 -8.62 35.73 11.99
N ASN A 528 -8.07 34.92 12.88
CA ASN A 528 -8.47 33.51 13.06
C ASN A 528 -8.35 32.67 11.79
N ARG A 529 -7.32 32.94 10.96
CA ARG A 529 -6.98 32.22 9.74
C ARG A 529 -5.77 31.34 9.95
N TRP A 530 -5.54 30.42 9.02
CA TRP A 530 -4.42 29.51 9.00
C TRP A 530 -3.66 29.67 7.68
N GLN A 531 -2.35 29.66 7.72
CA GLN A 531 -1.49 29.78 6.55
C GLN A 531 -0.40 28.72 6.58
N PHE A 532 -0.07 28.21 5.41
CA PHE A 532 1.08 27.33 5.25
C PHE A 532 2.36 28.15 5.01
N ASN A 533 3.38 27.88 5.82
CA ASN A 533 4.71 28.47 5.66
C ASN A 533 5.79 27.39 5.76
N ASN A 534 6.86 27.53 4.96
CA ASN A 534 8.04 26.72 5.19
C ASN A 534 8.75 27.21 6.45
N ILE A 535 8.96 26.31 7.41
CA ILE A 535 9.73 26.64 8.62
C ILE A 535 11.22 26.66 8.30
N ASP A 536 11.97 27.57 8.96
CA ASP A 536 13.44 27.58 8.90
C ASP A 536 14.00 26.48 9.81
N GLY A 537 13.93 25.27 9.31
CA GLY A 537 14.25 24.06 10.07
C GLY A 537 14.26 22.81 9.21
N HIS A 538 14.18 21.69 9.90
CA HIS A 538 14.12 20.38 9.24
C HIS A 538 13.44 19.33 10.13
N VAL A 539 12.90 18.30 9.48
CA VAL A 539 12.46 17.07 10.16
C VAL A 539 13.50 16.00 9.94
N ASP A 540 14.04 15.46 11.03
CA ASP A 540 14.89 14.27 11.03
C ASP A 540 14.03 13.06 11.42
N SER A 541 13.95 12.07 10.54
CA SER A 541 13.37 10.76 10.86
C SER A 541 14.44 9.69 10.74
N LYS A 542 14.65 8.93 11.81
CA LYS A 542 15.60 7.82 11.85
C LYS A 542 15.06 6.67 12.66
N GLY A 543 15.48 5.47 12.33
CA GLY A 543 14.99 4.31 13.05
C GLY A 543 15.53 2.99 12.56
N ALA A 544 14.89 1.95 13.08
CA ALA A 544 15.19 0.57 12.75
C ALA A 544 13.88 -0.23 12.59
N GLU A 545 13.86 -1.13 11.61
CA GLU A 545 12.77 -2.07 11.40
C GLU A 545 13.33 -3.49 11.39
N THR A 546 12.75 -4.37 12.18
CA THR A 546 13.07 -5.80 12.21
C THR A 546 11.87 -6.57 11.72
N ASN A 547 12.06 -7.39 10.70
CA ASN A 547 11.06 -8.34 10.20
C ASN A 547 11.60 -9.74 10.40
N MET A 548 10.86 -10.59 11.09
CA MET A 548 11.20 -11.99 11.28
C MET A 548 10.03 -12.87 10.81
N LYS A 549 10.32 -13.84 9.97
CA LYS A 549 9.38 -14.88 9.53
C LYS A 549 9.93 -16.24 9.97
N ILE A 550 9.07 -17.02 10.59
CA ILE A 550 9.36 -18.41 10.98
C ILE A 550 8.23 -19.25 10.39
N LYS A 551 8.57 -20.32 9.66
CA LYS A 551 7.61 -21.28 9.14
C LYS A 551 7.97 -22.68 9.63
N TYR A 552 7.00 -23.39 10.19
CA TYR A 552 7.12 -24.77 10.63
C TYR A 552 5.87 -25.54 10.27
N LYS A 553 5.96 -26.42 9.29
CA LYS A 553 4.81 -27.13 8.72
C LYS A 553 3.69 -26.14 8.35
N ASP A 554 2.51 -26.33 8.89
CA ASP A 554 1.31 -25.53 8.68
C ASP A 554 1.30 -24.22 9.52
N PHE A 555 2.33 -23.97 10.33
CA PHE A 555 2.41 -22.77 11.18
C PHE A 555 3.39 -21.76 10.60
N GLY A 556 2.92 -20.52 10.49
CA GLY A 556 3.72 -19.33 10.14
C GLY A 556 3.67 -18.29 11.24
N LEU A 557 4.82 -17.78 11.67
CA LEU A 557 4.90 -16.65 12.60
C LEU A 557 5.60 -15.49 11.91
N PHE A 558 4.91 -14.35 11.85
CA PHE A 558 5.49 -13.08 11.46
C PHE A 558 5.62 -12.18 12.69
N LEU A 559 6.82 -11.57 12.86
CA LEU A 559 7.09 -10.55 13.90
C LEU A 559 7.73 -9.35 13.24
N GLY A 560 7.08 -8.19 13.35
CA GLY A 560 7.58 -6.91 12.90
C GLY A 560 7.79 -5.98 14.10
N TYR A 561 8.97 -5.37 14.21
CA TYR A 561 9.26 -4.34 15.20
C TYR A 561 9.78 -3.10 14.51
N THR A 562 9.23 -1.94 14.87
CA THR A 562 9.68 -0.64 14.38
C THR A 562 10.07 0.26 15.54
N TYR A 563 11.27 0.82 15.45
CA TYR A 563 11.69 1.97 16.24
C TYR A 563 11.78 3.19 15.33
N THR A 564 11.09 4.28 15.68
CA THR A 564 11.10 5.53 14.92
C THR A 564 11.35 6.72 15.84
N ASP A 565 12.41 7.48 15.60
CA ASP A 565 12.70 8.75 16.25
C ASP A 565 12.60 9.88 15.19
N ALA A 566 11.39 10.46 15.09
CA ALA A 566 11.11 11.57 14.19
C ALA A 566 11.04 12.89 14.99
N LYS A 567 11.89 13.85 14.65
CA LYS A 567 12.00 15.12 15.34
C LYS A 567 11.95 16.30 14.39
N VAL A 568 11.19 17.30 14.78
CA VAL A 568 11.25 18.64 14.18
C VAL A 568 12.35 19.44 14.88
N LYS A 569 13.19 20.11 14.11
CA LYS A 569 14.21 21.02 14.60
C LYS A 569 14.03 22.38 13.95
N GLU A 570 13.78 23.37 14.79
CA GLU A 570 13.46 24.75 14.40
C GLU A 570 14.00 25.71 15.47
N ASP A 571 14.62 26.80 15.10
CA ASP A 571 15.13 27.87 15.97
C ASP A 571 15.96 27.35 17.15
N GLY A 572 16.80 26.33 16.91
CA GLY A 572 17.62 25.71 17.96
C GLY A 572 16.85 24.81 18.92
N ARG A 573 15.55 24.67 18.77
CA ARG A 573 14.70 23.73 19.52
C ARG A 573 14.59 22.39 18.79
N SER A 574 14.35 21.32 19.54
CA SER A 574 14.11 19.99 18.99
C SER A 574 12.97 19.33 19.76
N TYR A 575 11.92 18.95 19.06
CA TYR A 575 10.76 18.27 19.65
C TYR A 575 10.34 17.06 18.81
N GLN A 576 9.76 16.08 19.49
CA GLN A 576 9.27 14.86 18.85
C GLN A 576 8.06 15.18 17.98
N LYS A 577 8.03 14.67 16.76
CA LYS A 577 6.87 14.80 15.88
C LYS A 577 5.62 14.17 16.51
N THR A 578 4.51 14.88 16.42
CA THR A 578 3.23 14.44 16.97
C THR A 578 2.66 13.22 16.24
N LEU A 579 1.82 12.45 16.91
CA LEU A 579 1.12 11.27 16.40
C LEU A 579 2.09 10.25 15.75
N THR A 580 3.31 10.15 16.31
CA THR A 580 4.36 9.24 15.86
C THR A 580 4.88 8.42 17.03
N PRO A 581 4.46 7.16 17.17
CA PRO A 581 4.93 6.28 18.23
C PRO A 581 6.39 5.91 18.00
N LYS A 582 7.21 5.91 19.07
CA LYS A 582 8.60 5.46 18.98
C LYS A 582 8.72 3.97 18.77
N HIS A 583 7.79 3.19 19.29
CA HIS A 583 7.82 1.74 19.25
C HIS A 583 6.49 1.22 18.71
N LYS A 584 6.56 0.34 17.72
CA LYS A 584 5.43 -0.41 17.17
C LYS A 584 5.85 -1.88 17.01
N ILE A 585 4.95 -2.81 17.38
CA ILE A 585 5.15 -4.25 17.20
C ILE A 585 3.93 -4.79 16.47
N ASN A 586 4.18 -5.57 15.44
CA ASN A 586 3.16 -6.33 14.70
C ASN A 586 3.50 -7.81 14.83
N SER A 587 2.54 -8.63 15.21
CA SER A 587 2.71 -10.08 15.31
C SER A 587 1.52 -10.78 14.68
N VAL A 588 1.77 -11.74 13.81
CA VAL A 588 0.75 -12.59 13.19
C VAL A 588 1.21 -14.04 13.28
N LEU A 589 0.41 -14.87 13.95
CA LEU A 589 0.58 -16.32 13.99
C LEU A 589 -0.49 -16.95 13.11
N MET A 590 -0.09 -17.57 12.02
CA MET A 590 -0.97 -18.26 11.08
C MET A 590 -0.88 -19.78 11.27
N TYR A 591 -2.03 -20.43 11.22
CA TYR A 591 -2.16 -21.86 10.99
C TYR A 591 -2.90 -22.05 9.66
N GLU A 592 -2.23 -22.64 8.69
CA GLU A 592 -2.74 -22.81 7.35
C GLU A 592 -2.65 -24.27 6.91
N VAL A 593 -3.78 -24.86 6.56
CA VAL A 593 -3.85 -26.11 5.84
C VAL A 593 -4.37 -25.79 4.45
N GLU A 594 -3.51 -25.98 3.45
CA GLU A 594 -3.78 -25.62 2.06
C GLU A 594 -5.16 -26.13 1.62
N ASP A 595 -5.92 -25.26 0.94
CA ASP A 595 -7.29 -25.49 0.45
C ASP A 595 -8.32 -25.93 1.51
N LYS A 596 -8.01 -25.80 2.80
CA LYS A 596 -8.93 -26.23 3.87
C LYS A 596 -9.19 -25.18 4.92
N TRP A 597 -8.14 -24.76 5.65
CA TRP A 597 -8.27 -23.86 6.79
C TRP A 597 -7.18 -22.79 6.80
N LYS A 598 -7.59 -21.56 7.12
CA LYS A 598 -6.68 -20.49 7.52
C LYS A 598 -7.17 -19.92 8.86
N ILE A 599 -6.28 -19.89 9.85
CA ILE A 599 -6.56 -19.32 11.17
C ILE A 599 -5.40 -18.41 11.53
N GLY A 600 -5.69 -17.12 11.74
CA GLY A 600 -4.71 -16.10 12.07
C GLY A 600 -4.97 -15.49 13.43
N LEU A 601 -3.98 -15.48 14.31
CA LEU A 601 -3.99 -14.72 15.57
C LEU A 601 -3.05 -13.54 15.43
N GLU A 602 -3.56 -12.35 15.67
CA GLU A 602 -2.87 -11.09 15.46
C GLU A 602 -2.73 -10.30 16.74
N ALA A 603 -1.62 -9.58 16.89
CA ALA A 603 -1.38 -8.69 18.00
C ALA A 603 -0.56 -7.47 17.53
N TYR A 604 -1.10 -6.27 17.74
CA TYR A 604 -0.51 -5.00 17.34
C TYR A 604 -0.33 -4.09 18.53
N TYR A 605 0.91 -3.85 18.92
CA TYR A 605 1.26 -2.90 19.98
C TYR A 605 1.68 -1.56 19.36
N THR A 606 1.10 -0.47 19.86
CA THR A 606 1.48 0.90 19.52
C THR A 606 1.88 1.63 20.80
N GLY A 607 3.11 2.16 20.81
CA GLY A 607 3.67 2.90 21.93
C GLY A 607 3.05 4.29 22.11
N LYS A 608 3.42 4.97 23.19
CA LYS A 608 2.96 6.33 23.49
C LYS A 608 3.32 7.32 22.40
N GLN A 609 2.42 8.27 22.14
CA GLN A 609 2.54 9.30 21.11
C GLN A 609 2.42 10.68 21.73
N ASN A 610 3.18 11.67 21.23
CA ASN A 610 2.94 13.07 21.59
C ASN A 610 1.73 13.58 20.77
N LEU A 611 0.87 14.35 21.41
CA LEU A 611 -0.32 14.94 20.82
C LEU A 611 -0.09 16.42 20.53
N ASN A 612 -0.92 16.99 19.64
CA ASN A 612 -0.82 18.40 19.24
C ASN A 612 -1.14 19.38 20.40
N ASP A 613 -1.89 18.92 21.42
CA ASP A 613 -2.17 19.70 22.64
C ASP A 613 -1.03 19.64 23.68
N GLY A 614 0.13 19.05 23.34
CA GLY A 614 1.30 18.89 24.20
C GLY A 614 1.20 17.71 25.18
N LYS A 615 0.09 17.00 25.22
CA LYS A 615 -0.07 15.80 26.05
C LYS A 615 0.55 14.57 25.41
N LYS A 616 0.57 13.47 26.16
CA LYS A 616 0.98 12.16 25.67
C LYS A 616 -0.21 11.21 25.64
N GLY A 617 -0.49 10.68 24.46
CA GLY A 617 -1.43 9.57 24.29
C GLY A 617 -0.90 8.30 24.97
N LYS A 618 -1.82 7.42 25.37
CA LYS A 618 -1.49 6.13 25.99
C LYS A 618 -1.06 5.12 24.93
N ASP A 619 -0.23 4.18 25.33
CA ASP A 619 0.06 3.00 24.55
C ASP A 619 -1.11 2.00 24.60
N TYR A 620 -1.21 1.17 23.56
CA TYR A 620 -2.29 0.19 23.48
C TYR A 620 -1.88 -1.05 22.71
N LEU A 621 -2.57 -2.17 23.00
CA LEU A 621 -2.45 -3.45 22.30
C LEU A 621 -3.82 -3.82 21.74
N ILE A 622 -3.85 -4.12 20.44
CA ILE A 622 -5.02 -4.65 19.72
C ILE A 622 -4.74 -6.11 19.40
N CYS A 623 -5.72 -6.98 19.61
CA CYS A 623 -5.64 -8.38 19.22
C CYS A 623 -6.80 -8.73 18.28
N GLY A 624 -6.51 -9.51 17.25
CA GLY A 624 -7.46 -10.00 16.26
C GLY A 624 -7.36 -11.52 16.09
N LEU A 625 -8.46 -12.14 15.65
CA LEU A 625 -8.52 -13.54 15.30
C LEU A 625 -9.29 -13.70 14.00
N MET A 626 -8.65 -14.24 12.99
CA MET A 626 -9.24 -14.57 11.69
C MET A 626 -9.40 -16.08 11.58
N MET A 627 -10.51 -16.54 11.04
CA MET A 627 -10.80 -17.94 10.74
C MET A 627 -11.46 -18.03 9.37
N GLN A 628 -10.92 -18.84 8.48
CA GLN A 628 -11.48 -19.10 7.17
C GLN A 628 -11.50 -20.60 6.89
N ARG A 629 -12.64 -21.10 6.41
CA ARG A 629 -12.80 -22.43 5.85
C ARG A 629 -12.95 -22.33 4.34
N ILE A 630 -12.12 -23.08 3.62
CA ILE A 630 -12.06 -23.07 2.15
C ILE A 630 -12.65 -24.37 1.63
N TRP A 631 -13.45 -24.29 0.57
CA TRP A 631 -13.93 -25.36 -0.28
C TRP A 631 -13.67 -24.99 -1.73
N GLU A 632 -13.74 -25.92 -2.62
CA GLU A 632 -13.42 -25.75 -4.05
C GLU A 632 -14.09 -24.53 -4.70
N ARG A 633 -15.37 -24.29 -4.43
CA ARG A 633 -16.18 -23.23 -5.06
C ARG A 633 -16.55 -22.06 -4.17
N PHE A 634 -16.33 -22.17 -2.88
CA PHE A 634 -16.62 -21.09 -1.95
C PHE A 634 -15.77 -21.18 -0.69
N SER A 635 -15.65 -20.09 0.01
CA SER A 635 -15.09 -20.06 1.36
C SER A 635 -15.94 -19.19 2.28
N ILE A 636 -15.95 -19.53 3.56
CA ILE A 636 -16.61 -18.78 4.62
C ILE A 636 -15.54 -18.32 5.61
N TYR A 637 -15.65 -17.09 6.07
CA TYR A 637 -14.72 -16.56 7.06
C TYR A 637 -15.45 -15.80 8.17
N ALA A 638 -14.78 -15.70 9.31
CA ALA A 638 -15.14 -14.86 10.45
C ALA A 638 -13.88 -14.19 11.00
N ASN A 639 -13.97 -12.90 11.26
CA ASN A 639 -12.87 -12.05 11.67
C ASN A 639 -13.25 -11.26 12.91
N PHE A 640 -12.57 -11.50 14.02
CA PHE A 640 -12.80 -10.87 15.31
C PHE A 640 -11.76 -9.75 15.47
N GLU A 641 -12.04 -8.58 14.90
CA GLU A 641 -11.14 -7.43 14.99
C GLU A 641 -11.19 -6.84 16.39
N ASN A 642 -9.99 -6.52 16.92
CA ASN A 642 -9.85 -5.88 18.23
C ASN A 642 -10.70 -6.55 19.34
N PHE A 643 -10.62 -7.89 19.47
CA PHE A 643 -11.44 -8.63 20.43
C PHE A 643 -11.14 -8.24 21.91
N THR A 644 -10.04 -7.52 22.14
CA THR A 644 -9.75 -6.89 23.45
C THR A 644 -10.54 -5.61 23.65
N ASP A 645 -11.29 -5.14 22.67
CA ASP A 645 -12.13 -3.95 22.68
C ASP A 645 -11.39 -2.69 23.16
N ARG A 646 -10.17 -2.48 22.67
CA ARG A 646 -9.37 -1.29 22.98
C ARG A 646 -9.86 -0.11 22.15
N ARG A 647 -10.35 0.91 22.84
CA ARG A 647 -10.86 2.16 22.26
C ARG A 647 -10.26 3.35 22.96
N GLN A 648 -9.94 4.43 22.22
CA GLN A 648 -9.47 5.68 22.82
C GLN A 648 -10.46 6.20 23.88
N THR A 649 -11.74 6.14 23.59
CA THR A 649 -12.84 6.57 24.47
C THR A 649 -12.88 5.89 25.84
N ARG A 650 -12.21 4.74 26.01
CA ARG A 650 -12.11 4.08 27.32
C ARG A 650 -11.03 4.64 28.23
N PHE A 651 -10.11 5.43 27.71
CA PHE A 651 -8.96 5.91 28.47
C PHE A 651 -8.58 7.36 28.18
N ASP A 652 -9.22 8.00 27.20
CA ASP A 652 -9.08 9.42 26.89
C ASP A 652 -10.34 9.94 26.19
N THR A 653 -10.58 11.25 26.32
CA THR A 653 -11.69 11.90 25.63
C THR A 653 -11.34 12.17 24.17
N ILE A 654 -12.32 12.08 23.27
CA ILE A 654 -12.15 12.37 21.84
C ILE A 654 -12.63 13.77 21.45
N HIS A 655 -13.39 14.43 22.31
CA HIS A 655 -13.88 15.80 22.10
C HIS A 655 -14.04 16.55 23.41
N THR A 656 -14.07 17.86 23.29
CA THR A 656 -14.49 18.84 24.32
C THR A 656 -15.52 19.78 23.68
N GLY A 657 -16.11 20.69 24.46
CA GLY A 657 -17.18 21.57 23.97
C GLY A 657 -18.56 20.91 24.01
N SER A 658 -19.56 21.57 23.40
CA SER A 658 -20.94 21.08 23.34
C SER A 658 -21.15 20.12 22.16
N MET A 659 -22.27 19.38 22.16
CA MET A 659 -22.67 18.52 21.05
C MET A 659 -22.92 19.30 19.75
N THR A 660 -23.23 20.59 19.86
CA THR A 660 -23.46 21.48 18.72
C THR A 660 -22.18 22.14 18.19
N LYS A 661 -21.17 22.30 19.06
CA LYS A 661 -19.84 22.88 18.73
C LYS A 661 -18.73 22.06 19.38
N PRO A 662 -18.50 20.82 18.92
CA PRO A 662 -17.46 19.98 19.48
C PRO A 662 -16.08 20.45 19.00
N GLU A 663 -15.10 20.35 19.89
CA GLU A 663 -13.67 20.48 19.57
C GLU A 663 -13.06 19.09 19.65
N PHE A 664 -12.75 18.49 18.49
CA PHE A 664 -12.17 17.15 18.44
C PHE A 664 -10.68 17.17 18.76
N ARG A 665 -10.27 16.19 19.58
CA ARG A 665 -8.88 15.96 19.94
C ARG A 665 -8.22 15.02 18.93
N ASP A 666 -6.90 14.87 19.03
CA ASP A 666 -6.15 13.92 18.21
C ASP A 666 -6.66 12.49 18.43
N ILE A 667 -6.91 11.79 17.33
CA ILE A 667 -7.26 10.37 17.35
C ILE A 667 -5.99 9.56 17.14
N TYR A 668 -5.51 8.89 18.18
CA TYR A 668 -4.28 8.13 18.21
C TYR A 668 -4.46 6.64 18.48
N ALA A 669 -5.70 6.23 18.81
CA ALA A 669 -6.08 4.84 19.02
C ALA A 669 -7.45 4.56 18.38
N PRO A 670 -7.84 3.30 18.18
CA PRO A 670 -9.13 2.95 17.56
C PRO A 670 -10.33 3.55 18.30
N LEU A 671 -11.37 3.86 17.55
CA LEU A 671 -12.67 4.32 18.06
C LEU A 671 -13.75 3.24 17.97
N ASP A 672 -13.64 2.35 16.98
CA ASP A 672 -14.64 1.34 16.61
C ASP A 672 -14.69 0.13 17.56
N GLY A 673 -13.62 -0.12 18.34
CA GLY A 673 -13.60 -1.18 19.34
C GLY A 673 -13.66 -2.58 18.73
N PHE A 674 -14.33 -3.51 19.43
CA PHE A 674 -14.55 -4.86 18.93
C PHE A 674 -15.53 -4.86 17.76
N VAL A 675 -15.11 -5.43 16.64
CA VAL A 675 -15.93 -5.63 15.44
C VAL A 675 -15.77 -7.07 14.94
N LEU A 676 -16.89 -7.76 14.76
CA LEU A 676 -16.94 -9.05 14.07
C LEU A 676 -17.32 -8.82 12.61
N ASN A 677 -16.47 -9.22 11.70
CA ASN A 677 -16.77 -9.35 10.28
C ASN A 677 -17.00 -10.82 9.92
N ALA A 678 -18.00 -11.10 9.12
CA ALA A 678 -18.25 -12.44 8.59
C ALA A 678 -18.70 -12.37 7.14
N GLY A 679 -18.24 -13.31 6.33
CA GLY A 679 -18.56 -13.28 4.92
C GLY A 679 -18.36 -14.59 4.20
N ILE A 680 -18.74 -14.55 2.92
CA ILE A 680 -18.63 -15.68 2.00
C ILE A 680 -18.03 -15.20 0.68
N ILE A 681 -17.10 -15.98 0.14
CA ILE A 681 -16.50 -15.78 -1.17
C ILE A 681 -16.90 -16.95 -2.05
N PHE A 682 -17.52 -16.66 -3.18
CA PHE A 682 -17.80 -17.62 -4.24
C PHE A 682 -16.74 -17.50 -5.32
N LYS A 683 -16.19 -18.64 -5.77
CA LYS A 683 -15.31 -18.76 -6.94
C LYS A 683 -16.05 -19.57 -7.99
N LEU A 684 -16.31 -18.99 -9.18
CA LEU A 684 -17.21 -19.52 -10.21
C LEU A 684 -16.54 -19.68 -11.57
#